data_b503040f210d7f3342bcf152a89f85de
#
_entry.id   b503040f210d7f3342bcf152a89f85de
#
_cell.length_a   1.000
_cell.length_b   1.000
_cell.length_c   1.000
_cell.angle_alpha   90.00
_cell.angle_beta   90.00
_cell.angle_gamma   90.00
#
_symmetry.space_group_name_H-M   'P 1'
#
loop_
_entity.id
_entity.type
_entity.pdbx_description
1 polymer ?
#
loop_
_entity_poly.entity_id
_entity_poly.type
_entity_poly.pdbx_seq_one_letter_code
_entity_poly.pdbx_strand_id
1 'polypeptide(L)'
;MPDNLIDIPEIRFNGEPQPVFDYHSLDGQSPAICIDNGAHSWRAGFSSSSTPYIDRINMVSRYKERKFGKNVLLFGGDTDADANSRSNARSMFDGDLLIQGDMLECALDFTFCQLGIDTPQIQHPIVMTERLANPLFSRAMTSELLFELYNAPSVAFGVDSLFAFSRQGKKDGLTINLGHQATTIIPIFDGQALVNRSKRIPWGGSQASELMLKLAQLKYPSFPVKVTQSQATFMYRETCYFSTDYDEELRTLEVPANLAAMTKVIQFPYSKTEATEKTEQEIAAALERRKESGKRLQELQAKKRAEKLAATIAELEKYKLLLSERPTMRKADFLTKLSEDTPFDTEAQLESWVKRTEADVRKKQRKDLGLEEEPEEVPTFPLLERPDEELNEDELKEKRRQRLMKGAWDARMKAKEEKRKERERMEEEKRKEEEERETNLAGWAAKLKDQQDAVINRMQARKKRKAQLGDRKSAASQSRMKHIANLAAEEKISKKRKKGEDDDGFGMDDSDWAVYRAMEGEEDSDAEEDDNNLLQSIETRLLQYDPTFTEDQTMLGRAEAKNRLINAFVRGGNSEKFDPEDVRQNHQLHLNIERIRVPEVWFQPSIVGLDTAGVGEVAGWILNGFGEEERKRLMQGIFVTGGGANIPNLIPKLRHVLTPILPFRAPLKVVSSLDGGDPRLEAWRGMAQWSATEEAKQAMVTKAEYDEHGGEWLKEHRWGNVAP
;
A
#
# COMPACT_ATOMS: atom_id res chain seq x y z
N MET A 1 -24.44 20.09 -5.94
CA MET A 1 -23.33 19.11 -5.94
C MET A 1 -21.90 19.69 -5.89
N PRO A 2 -21.58 20.95 -6.14
CA PRO A 2 -20.19 21.40 -6.04
C PRO A 2 -19.66 21.54 -4.59
N ASP A 3 -20.52 21.75 -3.61
CA ASP A 3 -20.09 22.15 -2.25
C ASP A 3 -19.49 21.04 -1.37
N ASN A 4 -19.53 19.78 -1.81
CA ASN A 4 -19.03 18.65 -1.02
C ASN A 4 -17.74 18.04 -1.57
N LEU A 5 -17.23 18.49 -2.71
CA LEU A 5 -16.00 18.00 -3.32
C LEU A 5 -14.82 18.88 -2.90
N ILE A 6 -13.79 18.27 -2.34
CA ILE A 6 -12.56 18.94 -1.92
C ILE A 6 -11.40 18.26 -2.64
N ASP A 7 -10.64 19.02 -3.41
CA ASP A 7 -9.42 18.51 -4.04
C ASP A 7 -8.29 18.46 -3.03
N ILE A 8 -7.59 17.34 -2.94
CA ILE A 8 -6.35 17.28 -2.20
C ILE A 8 -5.29 18.11 -2.91
N PRO A 9 -4.64 19.06 -2.23
CA PRO A 9 -3.58 19.84 -2.84
C PRO A 9 -2.46 18.89 -3.27
N GLU A 10 -2.05 19.00 -4.53
CA GLU A 10 -0.81 18.38 -4.96
C GLU A 10 0.34 19.00 -4.18
N ILE A 11 1.20 18.17 -3.60
CA ILE A 11 2.44 18.64 -3.00
C ILE A 11 3.34 19.09 -4.16
N ARG A 12 3.18 20.36 -4.56
CA ARG A 12 4.05 20.98 -5.53
C ARG A 12 5.02 21.86 -4.78
N PHE A 13 6.29 21.58 -4.93
CA PHE A 13 7.33 22.50 -4.52
C PHE A 13 7.28 23.71 -5.48
N ASN A 14 6.85 24.85 -4.97
CA ASN A 14 6.66 26.05 -5.82
C ASN A 14 7.98 26.70 -6.23
N GLY A 15 9.11 26.27 -5.67
CA GLY A 15 10.43 26.77 -6.07
C GLY A 15 10.67 28.28 -5.90
N GLU A 16 9.64 29.03 -5.55
CA GLU A 16 9.77 30.47 -5.29
C GLU A 16 10.36 30.68 -3.88
N PRO A 17 11.54 31.26 -3.78
CA PRO A 17 12.12 31.57 -2.49
C PRO A 17 11.24 32.59 -1.76
N GLN A 18 10.98 32.37 -0.47
CA GLN A 18 10.39 33.41 0.36
C GLN A 18 11.36 34.61 0.36
N PRO A 19 10.88 35.86 0.15
CA PRO A 19 11.75 37.03 0.19
C PRO A 19 12.43 37.12 1.55
N VAL A 20 13.68 37.54 1.58
CA VAL A 20 14.40 37.80 2.82
C VAL A 20 13.88 39.07 3.45
N PHE A 21 13.71 39.10 4.78
CA PHE A 21 13.27 40.28 5.49
C PHE A 21 14.31 41.40 5.32
N ASP A 22 13.86 42.62 5.13
CA ASP A 22 14.75 43.78 5.09
C ASP A 22 15.18 44.19 6.52
N TYR A 23 16.28 43.57 6.95
CA TYR A 23 16.83 43.76 8.32
C TYR A 23 17.21 45.24 8.59
N HIS A 24 17.70 45.94 7.56
CA HIS A 24 18.10 47.35 7.73
C HIS A 24 16.92 48.30 7.90
N SER A 25 15.69 47.85 7.58
CA SER A 25 14.48 48.63 7.85
C SER A 25 14.20 48.86 9.35
N LEU A 26 14.89 48.12 10.21
CA LEU A 26 14.73 48.26 11.67
C LEU A 26 15.37 49.54 12.25
N ASP A 27 16.18 50.29 11.48
CA ASP A 27 16.72 51.60 11.84
C ASP A 27 17.30 51.72 13.25
N GLY A 28 18.10 50.76 13.69
CA GLY A 28 18.68 50.73 15.02
C GLY A 28 17.73 50.38 16.16
N GLN A 29 16.49 50.02 15.89
CA GLN A 29 15.61 49.40 16.85
C GLN A 29 16.11 47.98 17.15
N SER A 30 15.96 47.53 18.39
CA SER A 30 16.33 46.17 18.81
C SER A 30 15.09 45.39 19.30
N PRO A 31 14.10 45.11 18.41
CA PRO A 31 12.98 44.27 18.80
C PRO A 31 13.47 42.85 19.12
N ALA A 32 12.77 42.16 19.99
CA ALA A 32 13.11 40.77 20.29
C ALA A 32 12.80 39.85 19.07
N ILE A 33 13.62 38.82 18.87
CA ILE A 33 13.34 37.73 17.96
C ILE A 33 12.49 36.72 18.74
N CYS A 34 11.26 36.53 18.31
CA CYS A 34 10.31 35.59 18.90
C CYS A 34 10.26 34.30 18.10
N ILE A 35 10.55 33.17 18.76
CA ILE A 35 10.60 31.83 18.13
C ILE A 35 9.64 30.90 18.85
N ASP A 36 8.54 30.54 18.19
CA ASP A 36 7.62 29.49 18.62
C ASP A 36 8.05 28.13 18.00
N ASN A 37 8.75 27.36 18.84
CA ASN A 37 9.27 26.04 18.45
C ASN A 37 8.29 24.94 18.82
N GLY A 38 7.24 24.77 18.01
CA GLY A 38 6.27 23.70 18.20
C GLY A 38 6.67 22.40 17.46
N ALA A 39 6.23 21.26 17.97
CA ALA A 39 6.56 19.94 17.39
C ALA A 39 6.08 19.73 15.94
N HIS A 40 5.15 20.55 15.44
CA HIS A 40 4.68 20.53 14.05
C HIS A 40 5.07 21.78 13.27
N SER A 41 5.05 22.94 13.89
CA SER A 41 5.21 24.23 13.23
C SER A 41 6.29 25.05 13.91
N TRP A 42 7.13 25.64 13.11
CA TRP A 42 8.13 26.62 13.51
C TRP A 42 7.67 27.99 13.07
N ARG A 43 7.53 28.92 14.02
CA ARG A 43 7.15 30.32 13.74
C ARG A 43 8.17 31.26 14.32
N ALA A 44 8.68 32.16 13.50
CA ALA A 44 9.68 33.12 13.95
C ALA A 44 9.48 34.48 13.30
N GLY A 45 9.94 35.52 13.99
CA GLY A 45 9.87 36.88 13.51
C GLY A 45 10.24 37.90 14.57
N PHE A 46 10.33 39.15 14.17
CA PHE A 46 10.57 40.26 15.11
C PHE A 46 9.29 40.63 15.85
N SER A 47 9.42 40.95 17.13
CA SER A 47 8.31 41.34 18.02
C SER A 47 7.60 42.63 17.60
N SER A 48 8.21 43.44 16.75
CA SER A 48 7.59 44.63 16.14
C SER A 48 6.47 44.29 15.12
N SER A 49 6.40 43.06 14.63
CA SER A 49 5.41 42.62 13.67
C SER A 49 4.15 42.08 14.34
N SER A 50 2.99 42.17 13.69
CA SER A 50 1.72 41.60 14.18
C SER A 50 1.58 40.11 13.95
N THR A 51 2.38 39.56 13.03
CA THR A 51 2.38 38.13 12.60
C THR A 51 3.83 37.66 12.46
N PRO A 52 4.09 36.36 12.66
CA PRO A 52 5.43 35.81 12.43
C PRO A 52 5.80 35.94 10.95
N TYR A 53 7.05 36.27 10.68
CA TYR A 53 7.58 36.33 9.32
C TYR A 53 7.75 34.93 8.70
N ILE A 54 8.11 33.97 9.53
CA ILE A 54 8.31 32.58 9.18
C ILE A 54 7.21 31.75 9.85
N ASP A 55 6.42 31.00 9.08
CA ASP A 55 5.49 29.96 9.55
C ASP A 55 5.70 28.73 8.66
N ARG A 56 6.47 27.77 9.13
CA ARG A 56 6.91 26.60 8.40
C ARG A 56 6.64 25.32 9.19
N ILE A 57 6.57 24.18 8.48
CA ILE A 57 6.55 22.86 9.12
C ILE A 57 7.91 22.62 9.77
N ASN A 58 7.91 22.14 11.02
CA ASN A 58 9.13 21.89 11.78
C ASN A 58 9.73 20.52 11.45
N MET A 59 10.27 20.41 10.25
CA MET A 59 10.89 19.20 9.70
C MET A 59 12.20 19.55 9.01
N VAL A 60 13.18 18.66 9.15
CA VAL A 60 14.48 18.77 8.50
C VAL A 60 14.73 17.51 7.67
N SER A 61 15.25 17.68 6.46
CA SER A 61 15.65 16.57 5.60
C SER A 61 17.09 16.72 5.14
N ARG A 62 17.82 15.61 5.11
CA ARG A 62 19.18 15.58 4.54
C ARG A 62 19.08 15.23 3.06
N TYR A 63 19.51 16.15 2.21
CA TYR A 63 19.57 16.01 0.76
C TYR A 63 21.01 15.90 0.31
N LYS A 64 21.31 14.88 -0.50
CA LYS A 64 22.64 14.75 -1.14
C LYS A 64 22.58 15.33 -2.54
N GLU A 65 23.21 16.48 -2.73
CA GLU A 65 23.33 17.08 -4.04
C GLU A 65 24.24 16.24 -4.95
N ARG A 66 23.66 15.74 -6.05
CA ARG A 66 24.36 14.80 -6.95
C ARG A 66 25.51 15.44 -7.71
N LYS A 67 25.39 16.73 -8.02
CA LYS A 67 26.37 17.46 -8.84
C LYS A 67 27.68 17.72 -8.11
N PHE A 68 27.62 18.09 -6.84
CA PHE A 68 28.78 18.43 -6.02
C PHE A 68 29.08 17.41 -4.91
N GLY A 69 28.25 16.39 -4.75
CA GLY A 69 28.40 15.36 -3.73
C GLY A 69 28.25 15.85 -2.28
N LYS A 70 27.78 17.08 -2.09
CA LYS A 70 27.59 17.70 -0.76
C LYS A 70 26.25 17.30 -0.15
N ASN A 71 26.23 17.12 1.16
CA ASN A 71 25.00 17.00 1.91
C ASN A 71 24.50 18.40 2.28
N VAL A 72 23.24 18.67 1.94
CA VAL A 72 22.54 19.91 2.28
C VAL A 72 21.41 19.56 3.22
N LEU A 73 21.17 20.37 4.23
CA LEU A 73 20.02 20.28 5.10
C LEU A 73 18.90 21.17 4.54
N LEU A 74 17.71 20.61 4.38
CA LEU A 74 16.51 21.30 3.93
C LEU A 74 15.57 21.45 5.12
N PHE A 75 14.99 22.64 5.31
CA PHE A 75 14.10 22.94 6.41
C PHE A 75 12.70 23.33 5.93
N GLY A 76 11.68 22.91 6.66
CA GLY A 76 10.29 23.28 6.41
C GLY A 76 9.75 22.74 5.09
N GLY A 77 9.13 23.61 4.28
CA GLY A 77 8.55 23.24 2.99
C GLY A 77 9.55 22.75 1.96
N ASP A 78 10.83 23.10 2.12
CA ASP A 78 11.90 22.69 1.19
C ASP A 78 12.16 21.16 1.27
N THR A 79 11.74 20.52 2.36
CA THR A 79 11.77 19.05 2.48
C THR A 79 10.90 18.35 1.45
N ASP A 80 9.93 19.04 0.86
CA ASP A 80 9.03 18.52 -0.18
C ASP A 80 9.59 18.65 -1.61
N ALA A 81 10.81 19.19 -1.78
CA ALA A 81 11.43 19.44 -3.07
C ALA A 81 11.53 18.18 -3.94
N ASP A 82 11.81 17.03 -3.34
CA ASP A 82 11.82 15.75 -4.04
C ASP A 82 11.26 14.60 -3.17
N ALA A 83 10.96 13.45 -3.79
CA ALA A 83 10.41 12.30 -3.10
C ALA A 83 11.38 11.69 -2.06
N ASN A 84 12.69 11.75 -2.32
CA ASN A 84 13.73 11.24 -1.42
C ASN A 84 13.86 12.14 -0.18
N SER A 85 13.93 13.46 -0.39
CA SER A 85 13.94 14.44 0.71
C SER A 85 12.73 14.29 1.60
N ARG A 86 11.54 14.16 0.99
CA ARG A 86 10.28 13.96 1.71
C ARG A 86 10.26 12.68 2.55
N SER A 87 10.78 11.58 2.02
CA SER A 87 10.84 10.31 2.75
C SER A 87 11.85 10.30 3.90
N ASN A 88 12.86 11.16 3.82
CA ASN A 88 13.91 11.31 4.83
C ASN A 88 13.68 12.48 5.78
N ALA A 89 12.58 13.22 5.63
CA ALA A 89 12.22 14.31 6.52
C ALA A 89 11.95 13.79 7.93
N ARG A 90 12.55 14.46 8.93
CA ARG A 90 12.46 14.09 10.35
C ARG A 90 12.21 15.31 11.19
N SER A 91 11.55 15.12 12.33
CA SER A 91 11.36 16.14 13.35
C SER A 91 12.57 16.22 14.28
N MET A 92 12.87 17.41 14.80
CA MET A 92 13.83 17.57 15.89
C MET A 92 13.31 17.08 17.25
N PHE A 93 12.03 16.72 17.30
CA PHE A 93 11.35 16.25 18.49
C PHE A 93 11.17 14.72 18.47
N ASP A 94 11.28 14.10 19.64
CA ASP A 94 10.74 12.78 19.93
C ASP A 94 9.48 12.95 20.79
N GLY A 95 8.32 12.70 20.17
CA GLY A 95 7.05 13.13 20.73
C GLY A 95 6.98 14.65 20.85
N ASP A 96 6.97 15.18 22.09
CA ASP A 96 7.01 16.60 22.39
C ASP A 96 8.33 17.05 23.07
N LEU A 97 9.35 16.19 23.08
CA LEU A 97 10.67 16.46 23.63
C LEU A 97 11.65 16.86 22.52
N LEU A 98 12.27 18.01 22.66
CA LEU A 98 13.36 18.46 21.80
C LEU A 98 14.64 17.68 22.14
N ILE A 99 15.14 16.87 21.21
CA ILE A 99 16.29 15.98 21.44
C ILE A 99 17.43 16.14 20.43
N GLN A 100 17.17 16.78 19.27
CA GLN A 100 18.14 16.85 18.18
C GLN A 100 18.67 18.28 17.97
N GLY A 101 19.86 18.56 18.52
CA GLY A 101 20.52 19.85 18.42
C GLY A 101 20.88 20.25 17.00
N ASP A 102 21.42 19.32 16.19
CA ASP A 102 21.80 19.58 14.78
C ASP A 102 20.63 20.07 13.93
N MET A 103 19.42 19.55 14.21
CA MET A 103 18.22 19.98 13.48
C MET A 103 17.71 21.32 13.99
N LEU A 104 17.88 21.60 15.29
CA LEU A 104 17.58 22.90 15.86
C LEU A 104 18.51 23.97 15.29
N GLU A 105 19.82 23.68 15.19
CA GLU A 105 20.80 24.55 14.54
C GLU A 105 20.37 24.88 13.12
N CYS A 106 20.02 23.88 12.32
CA CYS A 106 19.54 24.09 10.93
C CYS A 106 18.31 25.01 10.88
N ALA A 107 17.36 24.87 11.82
CA ALA A 107 16.16 25.72 11.89
C ALA A 107 16.51 27.17 12.31
N LEU A 108 17.47 27.36 13.21
CA LEU A 108 17.97 28.67 13.63
C LEU A 108 18.74 29.34 12.51
N ASP A 109 19.64 28.63 11.83
CA ASP A 109 20.36 29.13 10.64
C ASP A 109 19.37 29.62 9.57
N PHE A 110 18.39 28.79 9.22
CA PHE A 110 17.34 29.16 8.29
C PHE A 110 16.61 30.44 8.76
N THR A 111 16.28 30.50 10.04
CA THR A 111 15.54 31.62 10.63
C THR A 111 16.34 32.93 10.53
N PHE A 112 17.59 32.92 10.94
CA PHE A 112 18.43 34.12 10.92
C PHE A 112 18.74 34.58 9.49
N CYS A 113 18.98 33.64 8.58
CA CYS A 113 19.12 33.96 7.16
C CYS A 113 17.84 34.59 6.57
N GLN A 114 16.66 34.06 6.90
CA GLN A 114 15.39 34.61 6.41
C GLN A 114 15.03 35.96 7.03
N LEU A 115 15.45 36.20 8.27
CA LEU A 115 15.33 37.52 8.92
C LEU A 115 16.38 38.53 8.41
N GLY A 116 17.23 38.14 7.46
CA GLY A 116 18.20 39.03 6.83
C GLY A 116 19.32 39.51 7.76
N ILE A 117 19.58 38.77 8.86
CA ILE A 117 20.61 39.13 9.81
C ILE A 117 21.98 38.83 9.18
N ASP A 118 22.70 39.89 8.87
CA ASP A 118 24.01 39.86 8.19
C ASP A 118 25.16 40.22 9.13
N THR A 119 24.84 40.45 10.43
CA THR A 119 25.86 40.75 11.44
C THR A 119 26.53 39.47 11.94
N PRO A 120 27.81 39.52 12.36
CA PRO A 120 28.54 38.34 12.85
C PRO A 120 28.00 37.81 14.18
N GLN A 121 27.20 38.62 14.90
CA GLN A 121 26.56 38.28 16.16
C GLN A 121 25.14 38.78 16.16
N ILE A 122 24.24 38.07 16.81
CA ILE A 122 22.84 38.49 16.94
C ILE A 122 22.80 39.67 17.93
N GLN A 123 22.18 40.80 17.53
CA GLN A 123 22.06 42.00 18.33
C GLN A 123 20.70 42.14 19.01
N HIS A 124 19.84 41.16 18.86
CA HIS A 124 18.45 41.14 19.32
C HIS A 124 18.27 40.14 20.47
N PRO A 125 17.49 40.50 21.51
CA PRO A 125 17.06 39.55 22.52
C PRO A 125 16.25 38.40 21.84
N ILE A 126 16.39 37.16 22.31
CA ILE A 126 15.64 36.00 21.79
C ILE A 126 14.65 35.54 22.86
N VAL A 127 13.39 35.41 22.47
CA VAL A 127 12.34 34.78 23.28
C VAL A 127 11.90 33.50 22.55
N MET A 128 11.97 32.39 23.26
CA MET A 128 11.65 31.08 22.64
C MET A 128 10.64 30.29 23.48
N THR A 129 9.73 29.60 22.80
CA THR A 129 8.81 28.70 23.48
C THR A 129 9.46 27.37 23.86
N GLU A 130 9.04 26.85 25.01
CA GLU A 130 9.35 25.50 25.44
C GLU A 130 8.11 24.80 25.99
N ARG A 131 8.15 23.48 26.10
CA ARG A 131 7.05 22.72 26.70
C ARG A 131 6.96 22.95 28.22
N LEU A 132 5.76 22.70 28.78
CA LEU A 132 5.59 22.62 30.21
C LEU A 132 6.44 21.49 30.81
N ALA A 133 7.16 21.78 31.91
CA ALA A 133 8.11 20.84 32.53
C ALA A 133 9.14 20.28 31.50
N ASN A 134 9.81 21.22 30.82
CA ASN A 134 10.84 20.86 29.83
C ASN A 134 12.05 20.23 30.53
N PRO A 135 12.60 19.10 30.04
CA PRO A 135 13.81 18.52 30.57
C PRO A 135 14.97 19.51 30.50
N LEU A 136 15.75 19.57 31.56
CA LEU A 136 16.90 20.49 31.69
C LEU A 136 17.92 20.30 30.55
N PHE A 137 18.06 19.07 30.07
CA PHE A 137 18.90 18.75 28.90
C PHE A 137 18.49 19.55 27.67
N SER A 138 17.19 19.54 27.32
CA SER A 138 16.70 20.25 26.13
C SER A 138 16.91 21.76 26.26
N ARG A 139 16.69 22.33 27.46
CA ARG A 139 16.94 23.77 27.73
C ARG A 139 18.43 24.08 27.65
N ALA A 140 19.31 23.27 28.28
CA ALA A 140 20.76 23.45 28.23
C ALA A 140 21.29 23.42 26.79
N MET A 141 20.89 22.41 25.97
CA MET A 141 21.25 22.29 24.56
C MET A 141 20.81 23.54 23.75
N THR A 142 19.59 24.01 23.97
CA THR A 142 19.10 25.22 23.30
C THR A 142 19.86 26.46 23.70
N SER A 143 20.15 26.61 25.00
CA SER A 143 20.89 27.74 25.54
C SER A 143 22.32 27.77 25.01
N GLU A 144 22.99 26.63 24.98
CA GLU A 144 24.33 26.48 24.42
C GLU A 144 24.37 26.97 22.96
N LEU A 145 23.46 26.52 22.11
CA LEU A 145 23.38 27.01 20.72
C LEU A 145 23.17 28.53 20.67
N LEU A 146 22.22 29.06 21.42
CA LEU A 146 21.89 30.48 21.33
C LEU A 146 23.02 31.39 21.87
N PHE A 147 23.65 31.04 22.99
CA PHE A 147 24.70 31.86 23.63
C PHE A 147 26.08 31.61 23.04
N GLU A 148 26.47 30.36 22.76
CA GLU A 148 27.83 30.04 22.36
C GLU A 148 28.01 30.11 20.83
N LEU A 149 27.05 29.57 20.06
CA LEU A 149 27.17 29.61 18.61
C LEU A 149 26.72 30.96 18.02
N TYR A 150 25.54 31.45 18.41
CA TYR A 150 24.95 32.66 17.82
C TYR A 150 25.26 33.95 18.62
N ASN A 151 25.87 33.87 19.77
CA ASN A 151 26.22 35.01 20.63
C ASN A 151 25.03 35.94 20.93
N ALA A 152 23.84 35.37 21.21
CA ALA A 152 22.66 36.13 21.52
C ALA A 152 22.91 37.02 22.78
N PRO A 153 22.49 38.31 22.78
CA PRO A 153 22.74 39.22 23.91
C PRO A 153 21.95 38.82 25.17
N SER A 154 20.75 38.31 25.00
CA SER A 154 19.93 37.75 26.07
C SER A 154 18.89 36.80 25.54
N VAL A 155 18.48 35.82 26.36
CA VAL A 155 17.51 34.76 26.02
C VAL A 155 16.50 34.63 27.15
N ALA A 156 15.23 34.40 26.77
CA ALA A 156 14.17 33.99 27.69
C ALA A 156 13.41 32.79 27.13
N PHE A 157 13.04 31.88 28.01
CA PHE A 157 12.18 30.74 27.66
C PHE A 157 10.83 30.86 28.36
N GLY A 158 9.77 30.39 27.71
CA GLY A 158 8.45 30.31 28.32
C GLY A 158 7.53 29.32 27.64
N VAL A 159 6.46 28.95 28.34
CA VAL A 159 5.48 27.99 27.83
C VAL A 159 4.55 28.65 26.82
N ASP A 160 4.38 28.05 25.69
CA ASP A 160 3.53 28.50 24.54
C ASP A 160 2.12 28.93 24.98
N SER A 161 1.47 28.09 25.79
CA SER A 161 0.11 28.34 26.29
C SER A 161 0.01 29.46 27.30
N LEU A 162 1.09 29.75 28.03
CA LEU A 162 1.13 30.92 28.94
C LEU A 162 1.31 32.23 28.19
N PHE A 163 2.16 32.25 27.16
CA PHE A 163 2.26 33.40 26.28
C PHE A 163 0.92 33.70 25.59
N ALA A 164 0.25 32.66 25.11
CA ALA A 164 -1.07 32.81 24.49
C ALA A 164 -2.11 33.34 25.50
N PHE A 165 -2.08 32.86 26.76
CA PHE A 165 -2.99 33.31 27.80
C PHE A 165 -2.73 34.75 28.25
N SER A 166 -1.47 35.17 28.34
CA SER A 166 -1.09 36.53 28.80
C SER A 166 -1.72 37.65 27.97
N ARG A 167 -1.98 37.38 26.68
CA ARG A 167 -2.70 38.30 25.79
C ARG A 167 -4.09 38.67 26.27
N GLN A 168 -4.75 37.83 27.09
CA GLN A 168 -6.08 38.14 27.61
C GLN A 168 -6.09 39.26 28.67
N GLY A 169 -4.94 39.67 29.15
CA GLY A 169 -4.84 40.61 30.25
C GLY A 169 -5.41 40.10 31.59
N LYS A 170 -5.67 38.79 31.68
CA LYS A 170 -6.14 38.11 32.88
C LYS A 170 -4.96 37.46 33.59
N LYS A 171 -5.04 37.45 34.91
CA LYS A 171 -4.03 36.80 35.75
C LYS A 171 -4.42 35.37 36.14
N ASP A 172 -5.72 35.06 36.10
CA ASP A 172 -6.24 33.77 36.55
C ASP A 172 -7.04 33.12 35.42
N GLY A 173 -6.87 31.83 35.29
CA GLY A 173 -7.62 31.04 34.28
C GLY A 173 -7.11 29.62 34.14
N LEU A 174 -7.70 28.91 33.18
CA LEU A 174 -7.33 27.57 32.80
C LEU A 174 -6.99 27.55 31.31
N THR A 175 -5.75 27.21 30.95
CA THR A 175 -5.42 26.99 29.53
C THR A 175 -5.59 25.55 29.14
N ILE A 176 -6.16 25.34 27.96
CA ILE A 176 -6.27 24.04 27.28
C ILE A 176 -5.56 24.16 25.94
N ASN A 177 -4.38 23.60 25.84
CA ASN A 177 -3.59 23.61 24.60
C ASN A 177 -3.72 22.28 23.88
N LEU A 178 -4.42 22.27 22.72
CA LEU A 178 -4.54 21.11 21.85
C LEU A 178 -3.37 21.12 20.86
N GLY A 179 -2.22 20.65 21.32
CA GLY A 179 -0.98 20.61 20.55
C GLY A 179 -0.94 19.50 19.49
N HIS A 180 0.22 19.38 18.84
CA HIS A 180 0.44 18.37 17.82
C HIS A 180 0.64 16.97 18.40
N GLN A 181 1.45 16.85 19.46
CA GLN A 181 1.80 15.55 20.08
C GLN A 181 1.01 15.26 21.35
N ALA A 182 0.58 16.28 22.04
CA ALA A 182 -0.13 16.15 23.31
C ALA A 182 -1.08 17.33 23.53
N THR A 183 -2.03 17.11 24.41
CA THR A 183 -2.90 18.15 24.93
C THR A 183 -2.50 18.45 26.37
N THR A 184 -2.28 19.74 26.70
CA THR A 184 -1.91 20.18 28.05
C THR A 184 -3.00 21.06 28.64
N ILE A 185 -3.29 20.86 29.92
CA ILE A 185 -4.28 21.62 30.67
C ILE A 185 -3.58 22.20 31.90
N ILE A 186 -3.50 23.55 31.95
CA ILE A 186 -2.69 24.28 32.93
C ILE A 186 -3.56 25.28 33.67
N PRO A 187 -3.76 25.13 34.98
CA PRO A 187 -4.35 26.18 35.82
C PRO A 187 -3.33 27.29 36.08
N ILE A 188 -3.78 28.54 35.99
CA ILE A 188 -2.97 29.73 36.11
C ILE A 188 -3.56 30.62 37.23
N PHE A 189 -2.72 31.05 38.17
CA PHE A 189 -3.05 32.03 39.19
C PHE A 189 -1.96 33.10 39.23
N ASP A 190 -2.39 34.35 39.34
CA ASP A 190 -1.51 35.54 39.37
C ASP A 190 -0.48 35.54 38.21
N GLY A 191 -0.87 35.03 37.05
CA GLY A 191 0.00 34.94 35.87
C GLY A 191 0.96 33.73 35.85
N GLN A 192 0.96 32.91 36.90
CA GLN A 192 1.88 31.77 37.05
C GLN A 192 1.17 30.43 36.86
N ALA A 193 1.83 29.51 36.15
CA ALA A 193 1.34 28.15 36.00
C ALA A 193 1.47 27.35 37.29
N LEU A 194 0.42 26.62 37.66
CA LEU A 194 0.50 25.62 38.71
C LEU A 194 0.91 24.27 38.13
N VAL A 195 2.22 24.04 37.99
CA VAL A 195 2.78 22.85 37.33
C VAL A 195 2.31 21.56 38.00
N ASN A 196 2.29 21.52 39.35
CA ASN A 196 1.86 20.35 40.12
C ASN A 196 0.37 19.98 39.95
N ARG A 197 -0.46 20.91 39.47
CA ARG A 197 -1.88 20.71 39.17
C ARG A 197 -2.16 20.57 37.67
N SER A 198 -1.16 20.80 36.84
CA SER A 198 -1.27 20.67 35.38
C SER A 198 -1.35 19.22 34.99
N LYS A 199 -2.00 18.97 33.88
CA LYS A 199 -2.16 17.61 33.27
C LYS A 199 -1.80 17.63 31.83
N ARG A 200 -1.25 16.50 31.38
CA ARG A 200 -0.92 16.22 29.97
C ARG A 200 -1.63 14.95 29.53
N ILE A 201 -2.34 15.04 28.42
CA ILE A 201 -2.99 13.93 27.75
C ILE A 201 -2.14 13.59 26.52
N PRO A 202 -1.68 12.32 26.34
CA PRO A 202 -0.85 11.91 25.21
C PRO A 202 -1.67 11.73 23.92
N TRP A 203 -2.48 12.74 23.61
CA TRP A 203 -3.30 12.80 22.40
C TRP A 203 -3.25 14.22 21.82
N GLY A 204 -2.93 14.31 20.52
CA GLY A 204 -2.81 15.57 19.80
C GLY A 204 -3.12 15.42 18.32
N GLY A 205 -2.80 16.43 17.53
CA GLY A 205 -3.07 16.48 16.11
C GLY A 205 -2.35 15.38 15.29
N SER A 206 -1.20 14.90 15.75
CA SER A 206 -0.45 13.80 15.13
C SER A 206 -1.24 12.49 15.19
N GLN A 207 -1.68 12.12 16.38
CA GLN A 207 -2.45 10.91 16.63
C GLN A 207 -3.83 10.97 15.94
N ALA A 208 -4.46 12.15 15.92
CA ALA A 208 -5.71 12.35 15.18
C ALA A 208 -5.53 12.16 13.66
N SER A 209 -4.45 12.71 13.10
CA SER A 209 -4.13 12.54 11.68
C SER A 209 -3.78 11.08 11.35
N GLU A 210 -3.08 10.39 12.24
CA GLU A 210 -2.79 8.96 12.09
C GLU A 210 -4.06 8.11 12.16
N LEU A 211 -4.98 8.45 13.07
CA LEU A 211 -6.28 7.79 13.15
C LEU A 211 -7.09 8.01 11.86
N MET A 212 -7.12 9.23 11.32
CA MET A 212 -7.77 9.52 10.04
C MET A 212 -7.17 8.66 8.92
N LEU A 213 -5.84 8.54 8.86
CA LEU A 213 -5.16 7.69 7.89
C LEU A 213 -5.58 6.22 8.02
N LYS A 214 -5.58 5.69 9.25
CA LYS A 214 -6.00 4.31 9.53
C LYS A 214 -7.45 4.05 9.14
N LEU A 215 -8.35 4.97 9.48
CA LEU A 215 -9.77 4.85 9.11
C LEU A 215 -9.98 4.90 7.60
N ALA A 216 -9.28 5.79 6.88
CA ALA A 216 -9.31 5.85 5.43
C ALA A 216 -8.81 4.55 4.79
N GLN A 217 -7.69 4.00 5.27
CA GLN A 217 -7.14 2.73 4.77
C GLN A 217 -8.04 1.53 5.07
N LEU A 218 -8.69 1.49 6.23
CA LEU A 218 -9.64 0.43 6.59
C LEU A 218 -10.90 0.48 5.72
N LYS A 219 -11.40 1.68 5.42
CA LYS A 219 -12.59 1.88 4.61
C LYS A 219 -12.33 1.61 3.12
N TYR A 220 -11.13 1.91 2.63
CA TYR A 220 -10.73 1.78 1.23
C TYR A 220 -9.47 0.91 1.06
N PRO A 221 -9.55 -0.41 1.30
CA PRO A 221 -8.38 -1.29 1.25
C PRO A 221 -7.76 -1.43 -0.16
N SER A 222 -8.55 -1.20 -1.21
CA SER A 222 -8.12 -1.28 -2.62
C SER A 222 -8.00 0.09 -3.30
N PHE A 223 -7.77 1.16 -2.52
CA PHE A 223 -7.61 2.49 -3.09
C PHE A 223 -6.36 2.56 -3.98
N PRO A 224 -6.44 3.12 -5.22
CA PRO A 224 -5.37 3.04 -6.20
C PRO A 224 -4.11 3.82 -5.81
N VAL A 225 -4.24 4.83 -4.94
CA VAL A 225 -3.15 5.70 -4.49
C VAL A 225 -2.89 5.47 -3.00
N LYS A 226 -1.62 5.35 -2.62
CA LYS A 226 -1.25 5.28 -1.20
C LYS A 226 -1.48 6.63 -0.53
N VAL A 227 -2.45 6.70 0.38
CA VAL A 227 -2.69 7.91 1.18
C VAL A 227 -1.50 8.17 2.10
N THR A 228 -0.97 9.38 2.08
CA THR A 228 0.15 9.82 2.92
C THR A 228 -0.32 10.46 4.22
N GLN A 229 0.59 10.58 5.21
CA GLN A 229 0.29 11.23 6.49
C GLN A 229 -0.06 12.71 6.32
N SER A 230 0.61 13.42 5.41
CA SER A 230 0.31 14.84 5.11
C SER A 230 -1.09 15.03 4.53
N GLN A 231 -1.51 14.12 3.63
CA GLN A 231 -2.87 14.12 3.08
C GLN A 231 -3.92 13.80 4.16
N ALA A 232 -3.62 12.86 5.06
CA ALA A 232 -4.50 12.59 6.19
C ALA A 232 -4.60 13.79 7.15
N THR A 233 -3.50 14.51 7.37
CA THR A 233 -3.50 15.76 8.16
C THR A 233 -4.35 16.84 7.49
N PHE A 234 -4.27 16.96 6.17
CA PHE A 234 -5.13 17.87 5.41
C PHE A 234 -6.61 17.48 5.57
N MET A 235 -6.97 16.21 5.33
CA MET A 235 -8.33 15.71 5.51
C MET A 235 -8.86 15.98 6.92
N TYR A 236 -8.06 15.72 7.94
CA TYR A 236 -8.41 15.97 9.34
C TYR A 236 -8.69 17.47 9.60
N ARG A 237 -7.84 18.36 9.12
CA ARG A 237 -7.99 19.81 9.35
C ARG A 237 -9.17 20.43 8.62
N GLU A 238 -9.37 20.03 7.36
CA GLU A 238 -10.37 20.68 6.50
C GLU A 238 -11.77 20.07 6.63
N THR A 239 -11.87 18.83 7.07
CA THR A 239 -13.16 18.14 7.04
C THR A 239 -13.74 17.82 8.40
N CYS A 240 -12.93 17.71 9.45
CA CYS A 240 -13.40 17.33 10.77
C CYS A 240 -14.01 18.51 11.54
N TYR A 241 -14.90 18.19 12.46
CA TYR A 241 -15.48 19.12 13.41
C TYR A 241 -15.89 18.37 14.69
N PHE A 242 -15.97 19.09 15.81
CA PHE A 242 -16.44 18.52 17.07
C PHE A 242 -17.97 18.43 17.08
N SER A 243 -18.51 17.25 17.31
CA SER A 243 -19.92 17.07 17.60
C SER A 243 -20.24 17.59 19.00
N THR A 244 -21.27 18.38 19.17
CA THR A 244 -21.69 18.85 20.51
C THR A 244 -22.15 17.68 21.37
N ASP A 245 -23.04 16.84 20.85
CA ASP A 245 -23.45 15.55 21.42
C ASP A 245 -23.19 14.46 20.37
N TYR A 246 -22.18 13.64 20.64
CA TYR A 246 -21.74 12.62 19.69
C TYR A 246 -22.75 11.50 19.48
N ASP A 247 -23.38 11.07 20.56
CA ASP A 247 -24.35 9.95 20.51
C ASP A 247 -25.65 10.36 19.82
N GLU A 248 -26.12 11.60 20.07
CA GLU A 248 -27.30 12.12 19.41
C GLU A 248 -27.04 12.33 17.90
N GLU A 249 -25.89 12.87 17.55
CA GLU A 249 -25.51 13.08 16.15
C GLU A 249 -25.37 11.74 15.40
N LEU A 250 -24.79 10.70 16.02
CA LEU A 250 -24.74 9.37 15.43
C LEU A 250 -26.13 8.81 15.14
N ARG A 251 -27.12 9.00 16.04
CA ARG A 251 -28.51 8.59 15.80
C ARG A 251 -29.14 9.34 14.64
N THR A 252 -28.86 10.64 14.50
CA THR A 252 -29.37 11.41 13.36
C THR A 252 -28.78 10.96 12.03
N LEU A 253 -27.54 10.44 12.04
CA LEU A 253 -26.83 9.92 10.86
C LEU A 253 -27.27 8.51 10.44
N GLU A 254 -28.12 7.81 11.24
CA GLU A 254 -28.78 6.57 10.81
C GLU A 254 -29.68 6.81 9.59
N VAL A 255 -30.17 8.04 9.41
CA VAL A 255 -30.97 8.42 8.25
C VAL A 255 -30.04 8.65 7.04
N PRO A 256 -30.20 7.90 5.93
CA PRO A 256 -29.31 7.99 4.77
C PRO A 256 -29.20 9.40 4.16
N ALA A 257 -30.27 10.19 4.19
CA ALA A 257 -30.27 11.55 3.68
C ALA A 257 -29.35 12.47 4.50
N ASN A 258 -29.36 12.35 5.84
CA ASN A 258 -28.49 13.12 6.71
C ASN A 258 -27.02 12.71 6.54
N LEU A 259 -26.77 11.41 6.43
CA LEU A 259 -25.43 10.87 6.17
C LEU A 259 -24.88 11.40 4.83
N ALA A 260 -25.70 11.42 3.77
CA ALA A 260 -25.31 11.92 2.48
C ALA A 260 -25.02 13.44 2.51
N ALA A 261 -25.84 14.21 3.21
CA ALA A 261 -25.63 15.66 3.38
C ALA A 261 -24.32 15.97 4.14
N MET A 262 -23.99 15.16 5.13
CA MET A 262 -22.76 15.31 5.90
C MET A 262 -21.52 14.85 5.14
N THR A 263 -21.62 13.91 4.20
CA THR A 263 -20.48 13.31 3.52
C THR A 263 -19.69 14.34 2.71
N LYS A 264 -18.38 14.42 2.94
CA LYS A 264 -17.43 15.18 2.12
C LYS A 264 -16.65 14.20 1.22
N VAL A 265 -16.52 14.60 -0.04
CA VAL A 265 -15.80 13.79 -1.04
C VAL A 265 -14.44 14.42 -1.28
N ILE A 266 -13.40 13.63 -1.06
CA ILE A 266 -12.02 14.05 -1.26
C ILE A 266 -11.52 13.48 -2.59
N GLN A 267 -11.20 14.36 -3.52
CA GLN A 267 -10.66 13.98 -4.82
C GLN A 267 -9.14 13.90 -4.75
N PHE A 268 -8.60 12.73 -5.04
CA PHE A 268 -7.17 12.54 -5.24
C PHE A 268 -6.77 12.85 -6.69
N PRO A 269 -5.54 13.32 -6.93
CA PRO A 269 -5.02 13.52 -8.27
C PRO A 269 -5.07 12.20 -9.06
N TYR A 270 -5.58 12.27 -10.26
CA TYR A 270 -5.62 11.17 -11.22
C TYR A 270 -5.19 11.67 -12.58
N SER A 271 -4.36 10.90 -13.27
CA SER A 271 -4.15 11.12 -14.70
C SER A 271 -5.32 10.48 -15.43
N LYS A 272 -6.08 11.26 -16.19
CA LYS A 272 -6.83 10.66 -17.28
C LYS A 272 -5.75 10.06 -18.19
N THR A 273 -5.49 8.77 -18.01
CA THR A 273 -4.99 8.02 -19.13
C THR A 273 -6.13 8.15 -20.13
N GLU A 274 -5.99 9.06 -21.10
CA GLU A 274 -6.65 8.83 -22.35
C GLU A 274 -6.24 7.38 -22.65
N ALA A 275 -7.17 6.46 -22.49
CA ALA A 275 -7.09 5.22 -23.20
C ALA A 275 -7.01 5.72 -24.65
N THR A 276 -5.79 5.88 -25.15
CA THR A 276 -5.55 5.86 -26.57
C THR A 276 -6.17 4.54 -26.95
N GLU A 277 -7.41 4.58 -27.44
CA GLU A 277 -7.98 3.53 -28.22
C GLU A 277 -6.86 3.22 -29.21
N LYS A 278 -6.16 2.11 -28.95
CA LYS A 278 -5.10 1.68 -29.87
C LYS A 278 -5.78 1.66 -31.19
N THR A 279 -5.41 2.57 -32.05
CA THR A 279 -6.02 2.69 -33.38
C THR A 279 -6.01 1.29 -33.97
N GLU A 280 -7.06 0.94 -34.71
CA GLU A 280 -7.14 -0.40 -35.37
C GLU A 280 -5.83 -0.73 -36.08
N GLN A 281 -5.10 0.29 -36.53
CA GLN A 281 -3.75 0.19 -37.09
C GLN A 281 -2.69 -0.27 -36.08
N GLU A 282 -2.73 0.18 -34.83
CA GLU A 282 -1.78 -0.26 -33.79
C GLU A 282 -2.08 -1.67 -33.31
N ILE A 283 -3.35 -2.05 -33.24
CA ILE A 283 -3.78 -3.43 -32.93
C ILE A 283 -3.37 -4.35 -34.06
N ALA A 284 -3.57 -3.95 -35.32
CA ALA A 284 -3.13 -4.68 -36.50
C ALA A 284 -1.60 -4.81 -36.53
N ALA A 285 -0.86 -3.75 -36.27
CA ALA A 285 0.60 -3.76 -36.21
C ALA A 285 1.15 -4.63 -35.04
N ALA A 286 0.48 -4.65 -33.90
CA ALA A 286 0.84 -5.52 -32.78
C ALA A 286 0.58 -7.00 -33.08
N LEU A 287 -0.54 -7.29 -33.75
CA LEU A 287 -0.87 -8.63 -34.25
C LEU A 287 0.12 -9.10 -35.31
N GLU A 288 0.52 -8.22 -36.22
CA GLU A 288 1.51 -8.48 -37.26
C GLU A 288 2.90 -8.78 -36.66
N ARG A 289 3.36 -7.97 -35.71
CA ARG A 289 4.61 -8.21 -34.94
C ARG A 289 4.57 -9.55 -34.19
N ARG A 290 3.42 -9.92 -33.63
CA ARG A 290 3.24 -11.21 -32.94
C ARG A 290 3.27 -12.38 -33.91
N LYS A 291 2.67 -12.24 -35.11
CA LYS A 291 2.75 -13.24 -36.21
C LYS A 291 4.18 -13.35 -36.75
N GLU A 292 4.86 -12.23 -36.89
CA GLU A 292 6.25 -12.18 -37.38
C GLU A 292 7.23 -12.83 -36.39
N SER A 293 7.08 -12.55 -35.10
CA SER A 293 7.88 -13.18 -34.05
C SER A 293 7.59 -14.70 -33.95
N GLY A 294 6.34 -15.12 -34.17
CA GLY A 294 5.95 -16.52 -34.27
C GLY A 294 6.59 -17.23 -35.45
N LYS A 295 6.57 -16.60 -36.63
CA LYS A 295 7.25 -17.13 -37.85
C LYS A 295 8.76 -17.25 -37.63
N ARG A 296 9.40 -16.20 -37.04
CA ARG A 296 10.83 -16.22 -36.78
C ARG A 296 11.22 -17.33 -35.80
N LEU A 297 10.38 -17.59 -34.79
CA LEU A 297 10.60 -18.70 -33.84
C LEU A 297 10.46 -20.07 -34.53
N GLN A 298 9.47 -20.24 -35.43
CA GLN A 298 9.27 -21.45 -36.22
C GLN A 298 10.43 -21.69 -37.19
N GLU A 299 10.91 -20.66 -37.87
CA GLU A 299 12.10 -20.71 -38.76
C GLU A 299 13.36 -21.10 -37.97
N LEU A 300 13.56 -20.55 -36.77
CA LEU A 300 14.69 -20.88 -35.91
C LEU A 300 14.64 -22.33 -35.41
N GLN A 301 13.44 -22.83 -35.10
CA GLN A 301 13.24 -24.24 -34.76
C GLN A 301 13.41 -25.18 -36.00
N ALA A 302 12.92 -24.77 -37.15
CA ALA A 302 13.11 -25.52 -38.40
C ALA A 302 14.61 -25.60 -38.75
N LYS A 303 15.36 -24.49 -38.62
CA LYS A 303 16.79 -24.44 -38.84
C LYS A 303 17.56 -25.36 -37.87
N LYS A 304 17.25 -25.34 -36.60
CA LYS A 304 17.84 -26.24 -35.61
C LYS A 304 17.52 -27.71 -35.87
N ARG A 305 16.30 -28.04 -36.40
CA ARG A 305 15.94 -29.41 -36.80
C ARG A 305 16.72 -29.85 -38.02
N ALA A 306 16.89 -28.96 -39.00
CA ALA A 306 17.67 -29.25 -40.22
C ALA A 306 19.14 -29.44 -39.90
N GLU A 307 19.73 -28.59 -39.04
CA GLU A 307 21.12 -28.73 -38.56
C GLU A 307 21.34 -30.06 -37.84
N LYS A 308 20.40 -30.45 -36.96
CA LYS A 308 20.46 -31.71 -36.22
C LYS A 308 20.32 -32.93 -37.14
N LEU A 309 19.48 -32.83 -38.19
CA LEU A 309 19.32 -33.85 -39.17
C LEU A 309 20.60 -33.99 -40.05
N ALA A 310 21.18 -32.86 -40.47
CA ALA A 310 22.43 -32.83 -41.22
C ALA A 310 23.61 -33.41 -40.44
N ALA A 311 23.71 -33.14 -39.16
CA ALA A 311 24.74 -33.72 -38.26
C ALA A 311 24.57 -35.24 -38.16
N THR A 312 23.32 -35.72 -37.97
CA THR A 312 23.05 -37.17 -37.94
C THR A 312 23.37 -37.89 -39.25
N ILE A 313 23.11 -37.24 -40.40
CA ILE A 313 23.47 -37.79 -41.72
C ILE A 313 24.99 -37.88 -41.90
N ALA A 314 25.74 -36.81 -41.47
CA ALA A 314 27.20 -36.80 -41.54
C ALA A 314 27.83 -37.90 -40.66
N GLU A 315 27.30 -38.13 -39.46
CA GLU A 315 27.71 -39.23 -38.61
C GLU A 315 27.43 -40.60 -39.22
N LEU A 316 26.27 -40.75 -39.81
CA LEU A 316 25.87 -42.00 -40.49
C LEU A 316 26.75 -42.29 -41.69
N GLU A 317 27.16 -41.30 -42.48
CA GLU A 317 28.10 -41.42 -43.57
C GLU A 317 29.51 -41.80 -43.11
N LYS A 318 29.98 -41.15 -42.03
CA LYS A 318 31.27 -41.47 -41.39
C LYS A 318 31.32 -42.93 -40.94
N TYR A 319 30.29 -43.41 -40.29
CA TYR A 319 30.25 -44.78 -39.81
C TYR A 319 30.02 -45.83 -40.91
N LYS A 320 29.33 -45.50 -42.00
CA LYS A 320 29.25 -46.31 -43.20
C LYS A 320 30.61 -46.45 -43.89
N LEU A 321 31.37 -45.39 -43.98
CA LEU A 321 32.72 -45.40 -44.54
C LEU A 321 33.62 -46.32 -43.72
N LEU A 322 33.55 -46.22 -42.39
CA LEU A 322 34.33 -47.08 -41.47
C LEU A 322 33.99 -48.57 -41.67
N LEU A 323 32.71 -48.93 -41.84
CA LEU A 323 32.27 -50.28 -42.12
C LEU A 323 32.74 -50.77 -43.52
N SER A 324 32.87 -49.89 -44.53
CA SER A 324 33.36 -50.22 -45.85
C SER A 324 34.87 -50.52 -45.91
N GLU A 325 35.64 -49.99 -44.96
CA GLU A 325 37.10 -50.25 -44.83
C GLU A 325 37.43 -51.60 -44.16
N ARG A 326 36.45 -52.27 -43.57
CA ARG A 326 36.62 -53.53 -42.86
C ARG A 326 37.29 -54.66 -43.70
N PRO A 327 36.92 -54.89 -45.00
CA PRO A 327 37.51 -55.98 -45.76
C PRO A 327 38.98 -55.79 -46.06
N THR A 328 39.53 -54.59 -45.89
CA THR A 328 40.91 -54.22 -46.21
C THR A 328 41.84 -54.23 -44.98
N MET A 329 41.29 -54.42 -43.73
CA MET A 329 42.01 -54.34 -42.47
C MET A 329 41.99 -55.65 -41.69
N ARG A 330 43.04 -55.89 -40.85
CA ARG A 330 43.05 -57.05 -39.91
C ARG A 330 42.05 -56.78 -38.79
N LYS A 331 41.36 -57.82 -38.30
CA LYS A 331 40.29 -57.73 -37.32
C LYS A 331 40.72 -57.03 -35.99
N ALA A 332 41.94 -57.16 -35.59
CA ALA A 332 42.48 -56.48 -34.39
C ALA A 332 42.66 -54.97 -34.61
N ASP A 333 43.19 -54.57 -35.78
CA ASP A 333 43.42 -53.15 -36.14
C ASP A 333 42.13 -52.44 -36.36
N PHE A 334 41.06 -53.11 -36.90
CA PHE A 334 39.73 -52.55 -37.04
C PHE A 334 39.03 -52.31 -35.69
N LEU A 335 39.17 -53.22 -34.72
CA LEU A 335 38.60 -53.08 -33.39
C LEU A 335 39.28 -51.94 -32.60
N THR A 336 40.58 -51.73 -32.80
CA THR A 336 41.31 -50.58 -32.19
C THR A 336 40.82 -49.27 -32.79
N LYS A 337 40.67 -49.16 -34.11
CA LYS A 337 40.14 -48.00 -34.83
C LYS A 337 38.68 -47.75 -34.47
N LEU A 338 37.86 -48.78 -34.25
CA LEU A 338 36.50 -48.69 -33.83
C LEU A 338 36.39 -48.07 -32.44
N SER A 339 37.20 -48.47 -31.50
CA SER A 339 37.21 -47.94 -30.10
C SER A 339 37.78 -46.51 -30.02
N GLU A 340 38.66 -46.11 -30.96
CA GLU A 340 39.26 -44.78 -30.97
C GLU A 340 38.33 -43.75 -31.66
N ASP A 341 37.68 -44.13 -32.78
CA ASP A 341 36.89 -43.19 -33.64
C ASP A 341 35.39 -43.21 -33.38
N THR A 342 34.89 -44.17 -32.61
CA THR A 342 33.43 -44.32 -32.38
C THR A 342 33.13 -44.72 -30.92
N PRO A 343 31.92 -44.43 -30.43
CA PRO A 343 31.49 -44.85 -29.08
C PRO A 343 31.07 -46.35 -28.98
N PHE A 344 31.36 -47.16 -29.98
CA PHE A 344 30.92 -48.57 -30.06
C PHE A 344 32.10 -49.53 -29.81
N ASP A 345 31.88 -50.51 -28.92
CA ASP A 345 32.90 -51.53 -28.57
C ASP A 345 32.88 -52.74 -29.51
N THR A 346 31.79 -52.95 -30.24
CA THR A 346 31.65 -54.13 -31.11
C THR A 346 31.05 -53.76 -32.50
N GLU A 347 31.51 -54.54 -33.50
CA GLU A 347 31.03 -54.37 -34.87
C GLU A 347 29.51 -54.50 -35.01
N ALA A 348 28.92 -55.46 -34.29
CA ALA A 348 27.47 -55.70 -34.32
C ALA A 348 26.69 -54.51 -33.74
N GLN A 349 27.21 -53.76 -32.78
CA GLN A 349 26.59 -52.54 -32.27
C GLN A 349 26.62 -51.40 -33.28
N LEU A 350 27.73 -51.25 -33.98
CA LEU A 350 27.85 -50.24 -35.04
C LEU A 350 26.88 -50.57 -36.21
N GLU A 351 26.80 -51.82 -36.69
CA GLU A 351 25.86 -52.20 -37.76
C GLU A 351 24.41 -52.01 -37.35
N SER A 352 24.04 -52.35 -36.15
CA SER A 352 22.69 -52.18 -35.64
C SER A 352 22.31 -50.68 -35.54
N TRP A 353 23.22 -49.83 -35.10
CA TRP A 353 23.04 -48.39 -35.02
C TRP A 353 22.88 -47.76 -36.41
N VAL A 354 23.74 -48.14 -37.38
CA VAL A 354 23.68 -47.66 -38.76
C VAL A 354 22.33 -48.01 -39.40
N LYS A 355 21.85 -49.27 -39.26
CA LYS A 355 20.54 -49.68 -39.79
C LYS A 355 19.38 -48.91 -39.17
N ARG A 356 19.40 -48.69 -37.84
CA ARG A 356 18.35 -47.97 -37.13
C ARG A 356 18.32 -46.49 -37.52
N THR A 357 19.48 -45.85 -37.56
CA THR A 357 19.60 -44.42 -37.87
C THR A 357 19.27 -44.15 -39.35
N GLU A 358 19.59 -45.06 -40.25
CA GLU A 358 19.19 -44.98 -41.69
C GLU A 358 17.67 -45.02 -41.85
N ALA A 359 16.99 -45.90 -41.13
CA ALA A 359 15.53 -45.97 -41.13
C ALA A 359 14.89 -44.68 -40.56
N ASP A 360 15.44 -44.13 -39.47
CA ASP A 360 14.95 -42.91 -38.87
C ASP A 360 15.18 -41.66 -39.73
N VAL A 361 16.31 -41.54 -40.41
CA VAL A 361 16.62 -40.47 -41.37
C VAL A 361 15.66 -40.55 -42.56
N ARG A 362 15.41 -41.75 -43.11
CA ARG A 362 14.50 -41.96 -44.20
C ARG A 362 13.05 -41.61 -43.88
N LYS A 363 12.63 -41.90 -42.62
CA LYS A 363 11.29 -41.54 -42.13
C LYS A 363 11.14 -40.03 -41.93
N LYS A 364 12.17 -39.35 -41.42
CA LYS A 364 12.17 -37.87 -41.26
C LYS A 364 12.21 -37.15 -42.61
N GLN A 365 13.01 -37.60 -43.58
CA GLN A 365 13.06 -37.04 -44.92
C GLN A 365 11.73 -37.20 -45.68
N ARG A 366 11.01 -38.31 -45.52
CA ARG A 366 9.66 -38.49 -46.09
C ARG A 366 8.64 -37.54 -45.48
N LYS A 367 8.71 -37.30 -44.17
CA LYS A 367 7.82 -36.37 -43.49
C LYS A 367 8.07 -34.91 -43.89
N ASP A 368 9.31 -34.52 -44.13
CA ASP A 368 9.65 -33.17 -44.61
C ASP A 368 9.27 -32.95 -46.10
N LEU A 369 9.12 -33.99 -46.90
CA LEU A 369 8.68 -33.95 -48.30
C LEU A 369 7.15 -33.92 -48.48
N GLY A 370 6.37 -33.93 -47.36
CA GLY A 370 4.92 -33.76 -47.43
C GLY A 370 4.15 -34.82 -48.20
N LEU A 371 4.71 -35.99 -48.35
CA LEU A 371 4.03 -37.11 -49.03
C LEU A 371 2.97 -37.70 -48.09
N GLU A 372 1.69 -37.42 -48.39
CA GLU A 372 0.52 -37.93 -47.68
C GLU A 372 0.50 -39.46 -47.64
N GLU A 373 0.02 -40.01 -46.54
CA GLU A 373 -0.25 -41.43 -46.36
C GLU A 373 -1.44 -41.80 -47.25
N GLU A 374 -1.27 -42.84 -48.05
CA GLU A 374 -2.34 -43.43 -48.86
C GLU A 374 -3.50 -43.92 -47.97
N PRO A 375 -4.77 -43.94 -48.47
CA PRO A 375 -5.92 -44.40 -47.70
C PRO A 375 -5.73 -45.84 -47.25
N GLU A 376 -5.88 -46.04 -45.92
CA GLU A 376 -5.70 -47.34 -45.26
C GLU A 376 -6.63 -48.40 -45.85
N GLU A 377 -6.10 -49.31 -46.62
CA GLU A 377 -6.75 -50.61 -46.94
C GLU A 377 -6.93 -51.37 -45.61
N VAL A 378 -8.10 -52.04 -45.50
CA VAL A 378 -8.43 -52.89 -44.33
C VAL A 378 -7.31 -53.89 -44.12
N PRO A 379 -6.51 -53.84 -43.06
CA PRO A 379 -5.38 -54.75 -42.94
C PRO A 379 -5.89 -56.19 -42.70
N THR A 380 -5.53 -57.10 -43.60
CA THR A 380 -5.75 -58.54 -43.42
C THR A 380 -4.62 -59.12 -42.59
N PHE A 381 -4.95 -59.88 -41.55
CA PHE A 381 -4.00 -60.50 -40.65
C PHE A 381 -3.93 -62.00 -40.73
N PRO A 382 -3.40 -62.58 -41.84
CA PRO A 382 -3.54 -64.00 -42.16
C PRO A 382 -2.77 -64.96 -41.22
N LEU A 383 -1.75 -64.44 -40.47
CA LEU A 383 -0.97 -65.26 -39.54
C LEU A 383 -1.64 -65.44 -38.16
N LEU A 384 -2.68 -64.64 -37.82
CA LEU A 384 -3.39 -64.78 -36.54
C LEU A 384 -4.32 -65.97 -36.48
N GLU A 385 -4.73 -66.54 -37.64
CA GLU A 385 -5.66 -67.69 -37.77
C GLU A 385 -4.93 -69.07 -37.76
N ARG A 386 -3.59 -69.09 -37.87
CA ARG A 386 -2.80 -70.32 -37.82
C ARG A 386 -2.34 -70.65 -36.40
N PRO A 387 -2.38 -71.94 -35.98
CA PRO A 387 -1.92 -72.35 -34.66
C PRO A 387 -0.37 -72.22 -34.53
N ASP A 388 0.10 -71.97 -33.32
CA ASP A 388 1.49 -71.60 -33.01
C ASP A 388 2.45 -72.78 -33.28
N GLU A 389 1.95 -74.02 -33.36
CA GLU A 389 2.71 -75.24 -33.54
C GLU A 389 3.17 -75.43 -35.01
N GLU A 390 2.58 -74.72 -35.97
CA GLU A 390 2.89 -74.81 -37.40
C GLU A 390 3.78 -73.70 -37.94
N LEU A 391 4.24 -72.79 -37.05
CA LEU A 391 4.93 -71.54 -37.42
C LEU A 391 6.40 -71.57 -36.99
N ASN A 392 7.29 -71.08 -37.86
CA ASN A 392 8.72 -70.92 -37.57
C ASN A 392 8.94 -69.72 -36.62
N GLU A 393 10.10 -69.64 -35.97
CA GLU A 393 10.41 -68.58 -35.01
C GLU A 393 10.23 -67.15 -35.58
N ASP A 394 10.49 -66.90 -36.85
CA ASP A 394 10.34 -65.60 -37.47
C ASP A 394 8.86 -65.29 -37.78
N GLU A 395 8.08 -66.30 -38.13
CA GLU A 395 6.63 -66.19 -38.31
C GLU A 395 5.88 -65.96 -36.97
N LEU A 396 6.38 -66.49 -35.89
CA LEU A 396 5.91 -66.20 -34.50
C LEU A 396 6.16 -64.78 -34.11
N LYS A 397 7.28 -64.17 -34.49
CA LYS A 397 7.55 -62.73 -34.28
C LYS A 397 6.62 -61.87 -35.09
N GLU A 398 6.36 -62.22 -36.35
CA GLU A 398 5.44 -61.49 -37.23
C GLU A 398 3.98 -61.63 -36.77
N LYS A 399 3.57 -62.80 -36.25
CA LYS A 399 2.26 -62.99 -35.59
C LYS A 399 2.05 -62.12 -34.42
N ARG A 400 3.07 -61.92 -33.56
CA ARG A 400 3.03 -60.96 -32.44
C ARG A 400 2.86 -59.53 -32.92
N ARG A 401 3.54 -59.13 -34.00
CA ARG A 401 3.44 -57.82 -34.60
C ARG A 401 2.05 -57.57 -35.21
N GLN A 402 1.48 -58.55 -35.90
CA GLN A 402 0.10 -58.47 -36.43
C GLN A 402 -0.95 -58.40 -35.31
N ARG A 403 -0.72 -59.05 -34.15
CA ARG A 403 -1.59 -58.95 -32.98
C ARG A 403 -1.63 -57.54 -32.41
N LEU A 404 -0.47 -56.83 -32.30
CA LEU A 404 -0.38 -55.45 -31.89
C LEU A 404 -1.05 -54.49 -32.87
N MET A 405 -0.87 -54.71 -34.17
CA MET A 405 -1.51 -53.88 -35.21
C MET A 405 -3.05 -54.06 -35.24
N LYS A 406 -3.55 -55.26 -35.02
CA LYS A 406 -4.99 -55.51 -34.88
C LYS A 406 -5.56 -54.84 -33.64
N GLY A 407 -4.87 -54.89 -32.48
CA GLY A 407 -5.28 -54.21 -31.28
C GLY A 407 -5.36 -52.70 -31.41
N ALA A 408 -4.42 -52.07 -32.12
CA ALA A 408 -4.43 -50.63 -32.40
C ALA A 408 -5.56 -50.22 -33.34
N TRP A 409 -5.89 -51.07 -34.35
CA TRP A 409 -7.00 -50.82 -35.29
C TRP A 409 -8.36 -50.99 -34.60
N ASP A 410 -8.55 -52.06 -33.79
CA ASP A 410 -9.74 -52.30 -33.00
C ASP A 410 -9.99 -51.14 -31.99
N ALA A 411 -8.95 -50.59 -31.36
CA ALA A 411 -9.04 -49.44 -30.47
C ALA A 411 -9.52 -48.17 -31.19
N ARG A 412 -9.03 -47.90 -32.41
CA ARG A 412 -9.51 -46.76 -33.24
C ARG A 412 -10.98 -46.91 -33.66
N MET A 413 -11.41 -48.10 -34.02
CA MET A 413 -12.81 -48.37 -34.40
C MET A 413 -13.72 -48.22 -33.16
N LYS A 414 -13.30 -48.73 -32.01
CA LYS A 414 -14.03 -48.58 -30.73
C LYS A 414 -14.19 -47.12 -30.32
N ALA A 415 -13.13 -46.34 -30.43
CA ALA A 415 -13.19 -44.87 -30.12
C ALA A 415 -14.16 -44.13 -31.07
N LYS A 416 -14.23 -44.51 -32.35
CA LYS A 416 -15.17 -43.93 -33.31
C LYS A 416 -16.63 -44.30 -32.99
N GLU A 417 -16.85 -45.53 -32.54
CA GLU A 417 -18.18 -46.00 -32.12
C GLU A 417 -18.63 -45.36 -30.79
N GLU A 418 -17.72 -45.20 -29.83
CA GLU A 418 -17.98 -44.47 -28.59
C GLU A 418 -18.38 -43.02 -28.88
N LYS A 419 -17.68 -42.33 -29.77
CA LYS A 419 -18.00 -40.94 -30.15
C LYS A 419 -19.37 -40.82 -30.83
N ARG A 420 -19.81 -41.86 -31.58
CA ARG A 420 -21.17 -41.90 -32.14
C ARG A 420 -22.21 -42.10 -31.06
N LYS A 421 -21.99 -43.04 -30.12
CA LYS A 421 -22.89 -43.32 -29.02
C LYS A 421 -23.00 -42.11 -28.08
N GLU A 422 -21.92 -41.38 -27.86
CA GLU A 422 -21.91 -40.17 -27.06
C GLU A 422 -22.76 -39.06 -27.71
N ARG A 423 -22.68 -38.92 -29.03
CA ARG A 423 -23.52 -37.96 -29.77
C ARG A 423 -25.01 -38.32 -29.69
N GLU A 424 -25.36 -39.59 -29.86
CA GLU A 424 -26.72 -40.09 -29.72
C GLU A 424 -27.25 -39.87 -28.26
N ARG A 425 -26.41 -40.09 -27.25
CA ARG A 425 -26.73 -39.82 -25.84
C ARG A 425 -27.00 -38.35 -25.58
N MET A 426 -26.16 -37.46 -26.10
CA MET A 426 -26.32 -36.02 -26.00
C MET A 426 -27.62 -35.50 -26.64
N GLU A 427 -28.02 -36.07 -27.78
CA GLU A 427 -29.28 -35.73 -28.44
C GLU A 427 -30.49 -36.25 -27.65
N GLU A 428 -30.38 -37.41 -27.03
CA GLU A 428 -31.43 -37.98 -26.19
C GLU A 428 -31.58 -37.20 -24.84
N GLU A 429 -30.47 -36.76 -24.25
CA GLU A 429 -30.46 -35.91 -23.06
C GLU A 429 -31.12 -34.56 -23.35
N LYS A 430 -30.85 -33.93 -24.47
CA LYS A 430 -31.51 -32.68 -24.88
C LYS A 430 -33.02 -32.87 -25.05
N ARG A 431 -33.45 -33.95 -25.66
CA ARG A 431 -34.88 -34.23 -25.86
C ARG A 431 -35.60 -34.47 -24.50
N LYS A 432 -34.96 -35.20 -23.57
CA LYS A 432 -35.50 -35.41 -22.23
C LYS A 432 -35.57 -34.10 -21.41
N GLU A 433 -34.61 -33.24 -21.58
CA GLU A 433 -34.60 -31.93 -20.95
C GLU A 433 -35.71 -31.01 -21.48
N GLU A 434 -36.00 -31.06 -22.81
CA GLU A 434 -37.11 -30.35 -23.40
C GLU A 434 -38.47 -30.87 -22.91
N GLU A 435 -38.64 -32.16 -22.78
CA GLU A 435 -39.84 -32.80 -22.20
C GLU A 435 -40.00 -32.45 -20.73
N GLU A 436 -38.94 -32.43 -19.94
CA GLU A 436 -38.96 -32.01 -18.50
C GLU A 436 -39.32 -30.54 -18.35
N ARG A 437 -38.80 -29.66 -19.23
CA ARG A 437 -39.14 -28.24 -19.24
C ARG A 437 -40.60 -27.98 -19.56
N GLU A 438 -41.20 -28.73 -20.49
CA GLU A 438 -42.60 -28.60 -20.89
C GLU A 438 -43.56 -29.18 -19.82
N THR A 439 -43.16 -30.23 -19.12
CA THR A 439 -43.99 -30.91 -18.12
C THR A 439 -43.85 -30.32 -16.73
N ASN A 440 -42.67 -29.86 -16.33
CA ASN A 440 -42.37 -29.33 -15.00
C ASN A 440 -41.31 -28.20 -15.01
N LEU A 441 -41.74 -27.02 -15.44
CA LEU A 441 -40.86 -25.86 -15.55
C LEU A 441 -40.20 -25.47 -14.20
N ALA A 442 -40.93 -25.56 -13.10
CA ALA A 442 -40.41 -25.22 -11.77
C ALA A 442 -39.32 -26.19 -11.29
N GLY A 443 -39.50 -27.50 -11.54
CA GLY A 443 -38.50 -28.51 -11.18
C GLY A 443 -37.24 -28.40 -12.06
N TRP A 444 -37.39 -28.13 -13.35
CA TRP A 444 -36.31 -27.89 -14.28
C TRP A 444 -35.50 -26.64 -13.89
N ALA A 445 -36.19 -25.51 -13.60
CA ALA A 445 -35.55 -24.29 -13.17
C ALA A 445 -34.80 -24.45 -11.84
N ALA A 446 -35.34 -25.21 -10.87
CA ALA A 446 -34.68 -25.50 -9.61
C ALA A 446 -33.36 -26.27 -9.82
N LYS A 447 -33.37 -27.32 -10.68
CA LYS A 447 -32.17 -28.08 -11.01
C LYS A 447 -31.08 -27.20 -11.65
N LEU A 448 -31.46 -26.31 -12.56
CA LEU A 448 -30.49 -25.39 -13.19
C LEU A 448 -29.94 -24.35 -12.20
N LYS A 449 -30.76 -23.87 -11.24
CA LYS A 449 -30.28 -22.98 -10.17
C LYS A 449 -29.30 -23.70 -9.25
N ASP A 450 -29.54 -24.95 -8.91
CA ASP A 450 -28.60 -25.77 -8.14
C ASP A 450 -27.29 -26.00 -8.89
N GLN A 451 -27.36 -26.22 -10.20
CA GLN A 451 -26.17 -26.32 -11.06
C GLN A 451 -25.43 -24.99 -11.15
N GLN A 452 -26.12 -23.85 -11.28
CA GLN A 452 -25.51 -22.51 -11.25
C GLN A 452 -24.74 -22.31 -9.96
N ASP A 453 -25.35 -22.59 -8.81
CA ASP A 453 -24.72 -22.41 -7.49
C ASP A 453 -23.52 -23.36 -7.32
N ALA A 454 -23.58 -24.59 -7.82
CA ALA A 454 -22.47 -25.53 -7.80
C ALA A 454 -21.27 -25.04 -8.64
N VAL A 455 -21.51 -24.50 -9.83
CA VAL A 455 -20.48 -23.93 -10.71
C VAL A 455 -19.86 -22.69 -10.07
N ILE A 456 -20.68 -21.77 -9.53
CA ILE A 456 -20.22 -20.57 -8.83
C ILE A 456 -19.34 -20.93 -7.63
N ASN A 457 -19.74 -21.91 -6.81
CA ASN A 457 -18.96 -22.38 -5.67
C ASN A 457 -17.61 -22.97 -6.11
N ARG A 458 -17.58 -23.75 -7.21
CA ARG A 458 -16.36 -24.32 -7.78
C ARG A 458 -15.40 -23.24 -8.27
N MET A 459 -15.90 -22.23 -8.98
CA MET A 459 -15.12 -21.08 -9.44
C MET A 459 -14.55 -20.27 -8.27
N GLN A 460 -15.35 -20.04 -7.22
CA GLN A 460 -14.89 -19.32 -6.03
C GLN A 460 -13.83 -20.10 -5.25
N ALA A 461 -13.98 -21.42 -5.12
CA ALA A 461 -12.99 -22.29 -4.48
C ALA A 461 -11.65 -22.27 -5.25
N ARG A 462 -11.71 -22.33 -6.60
CA ARG A 462 -10.53 -22.22 -7.48
C ARG A 462 -9.85 -20.86 -7.32
N LYS A 463 -10.61 -19.77 -7.37
CA LYS A 463 -10.09 -18.41 -7.16
C LYS A 463 -9.43 -18.25 -5.79
N LYS A 464 -10.04 -18.81 -4.74
CA LYS A 464 -9.48 -18.81 -3.37
C LYS A 464 -8.18 -19.61 -3.31
N ARG A 465 -8.11 -20.77 -3.96
CA ARG A 465 -6.91 -21.60 -4.06
C ARG A 465 -5.79 -20.87 -4.80
N LYS A 466 -6.10 -20.21 -5.92
CA LYS A 466 -5.15 -19.40 -6.71
C LYS A 466 -4.59 -18.22 -5.90
N ALA A 467 -5.45 -17.53 -5.15
CA ALA A 467 -5.05 -16.47 -4.23
C ALA A 467 -4.14 -16.98 -3.10
N GLN A 468 -4.46 -18.13 -2.50
CA GLN A 468 -3.63 -18.76 -1.47
C GLN A 468 -2.27 -19.22 -1.99
N LEU A 469 -2.18 -19.68 -3.24
CA LEU A 469 -0.91 -20.05 -3.89
C LEU A 469 -0.06 -18.82 -4.24
N GLY A 470 -0.68 -17.68 -4.52
CA GLY A 470 0.00 -16.40 -4.77
C GLY A 470 0.54 -15.72 -3.51
N ASP A 471 -0.04 -15.99 -2.35
CA ASP A 471 0.42 -15.42 -1.07
C ASP A 471 1.63 -16.21 -0.53
N ARG A 472 2.80 -15.57 -0.54
CA ARG A 472 4.07 -16.14 -0.05
C ARG A 472 4.03 -16.58 1.43
N LYS A 473 3.09 -16.08 2.22
CA LYS A 473 2.92 -16.42 3.64
C LYS A 473 1.96 -17.58 3.86
N SER A 474 1.22 -18.01 2.85
CA SER A 474 0.27 -19.11 2.97
C SER A 474 0.97 -20.46 3.15
N ALA A 475 0.38 -21.37 3.92
CA ALA A 475 0.90 -22.73 4.12
C ALA A 475 1.01 -23.50 2.80
N ALA A 476 0.08 -23.27 1.86
CA ALA A 476 0.08 -23.89 0.53
C ALA A 476 1.27 -23.41 -0.33
N SER A 477 1.57 -22.10 -0.32
CA SER A 477 2.72 -21.52 -1.02
C SER A 477 4.05 -22.00 -0.42
N GLN A 478 4.15 -22.06 0.91
CA GLN A 478 5.33 -22.57 1.59
C GLN A 478 5.56 -24.06 1.34
N SER A 479 4.50 -24.87 1.29
CA SER A 479 4.57 -26.28 0.94
C SER A 479 5.05 -26.45 -0.50
N ARG A 480 4.49 -25.70 -1.46
CA ARG A 480 4.93 -25.70 -2.85
C ARG A 480 6.41 -25.33 -3.00
N MET A 481 6.86 -24.28 -2.30
CA MET A 481 8.26 -23.87 -2.31
C MET A 481 9.19 -24.95 -1.69
N LYS A 482 8.73 -25.64 -0.66
CA LYS A 482 9.48 -26.78 -0.09
C LYS A 482 9.59 -27.94 -1.08
N HIS A 483 8.51 -28.28 -1.79
CA HIS A 483 8.55 -29.33 -2.79
C HIS A 483 9.49 -28.98 -3.95
N ILE A 484 9.45 -27.76 -4.47
CA ILE A 484 10.37 -27.25 -5.50
C ILE A 484 11.83 -27.30 -5.01
N ALA A 485 12.08 -26.91 -3.76
CA ALA A 485 13.43 -26.96 -3.16
C ALA A 485 13.95 -28.40 -3.00
N ASN A 486 13.07 -29.34 -2.63
CA ASN A 486 13.41 -30.75 -2.52
C ASN A 486 13.72 -31.38 -3.89
N LEU A 487 12.92 -31.11 -4.91
CA LEU A 487 13.18 -31.57 -6.29
C LEU A 487 14.52 -31.01 -6.82
N ALA A 488 14.80 -29.73 -6.57
CA ALA A 488 16.10 -29.13 -6.93
C ALA A 488 17.28 -29.69 -6.12
N ALA A 489 17.05 -30.19 -4.92
CA ALA A 489 18.07 -30.86 -4.09
C ALA A 489 18.30 -32.29 -4.55
N GLU A 490 17.26 -33.03 -4.93
CA GLU A 490 17.34 -34.40 -5.48
C GLU A 490 18.07 -34.40 -6.83
N GLU A 491 17.85 -33.40 -7.68
CA GLU A 491 18.58 -33.24 -8.94
C GLU A 491 20.09 -33.01 -8.74
N LYS A 492 20.48 -32.33 -7.65
CA LYS A 492 21.89 -32.14 -7.28
C LYS A 492 22.53 -33.43 -6.69
N ILE A 493 21.72 -34.24 -6.02
CA ILE A 493 22.19 -35.52 -5.42
C ILE A 493 22.32 -36.58 -6.51
N SER A 494 21.42 -36.63 -7.49
CA SER A 494 21.47 -37.57 -8.62
C SER A 494 22.71 -37.34 -9.50
N LYS A 495 23.10 -36.07 -9.73
CA LYS A 495 24.33 -35.73 -10.49
C LYS A 495 25.64 -36.16 -9.79
N LYS A 496 25.62 -36.43 -8.47
CA LYS A 496 26.78 -36.88 -7.71
C LYS A 496 26.90 -38.43 -7.56
N ARG A 497 25.79 -39.17 -7.86
CA ARG A 497 25.73 -40.63 -7.71
C ARG A 497 25.79 -41.41 -9.03
N LYS A 498 25.74 -40.80 -10.19
CA LYS A 498 25.85 -41.50 -11.49
C LYS A 498 27.30 -41.70 -11.90
N LYS A 499 27.93 -42.71 -11.27
CA LYS A 499 28.98 -43.49 -11.88
C LYS A 499 28.72 -44.96 -11.54
N GLY A 500 27.81 -45.59 -12.28
CA GLY A 500 27.49 -47.00 -12.21
C GLY A 500 25.98 -47.26 -12.16
N GLU A 501 25.52 -47.92 -13.25
CA GLU A 501 24.25 -48.61 -13.49
C GLU A 501 23.08 -47.79 -13.97
N ASP A 502 22.70 -48.16 -15.20
CA ASP A 502 21.49 -47.76 -15.92
C ASP A 502 20.22 -48.28 -15.22
N ASP A 503 19.41 -47.37 -14.71
CA ASP A 503 17.96 -47.55 -14.70
C ASP A 503 17.29 -46.12 -14.60
N ASP A 504 17.06 -45.51 -15.76
CA ASP A 504 16.34 -44.25 -15.84
C ASP A 504 14.81 -44.55 -15.89
N GLY A 505 14.26 -44.91 -14.72
CA GLY A 505 12.82 -45.10 -14.54
C GLY A 505 12.00 -43.81 -14.43
N PHE A 506 12.62 -42.63 -14.58
CA PHE A 506 11.91 -41.34 -14.56
C PHE A 506 11.22 -41.09 -15.91
N GLY A 507 9.91 -40.93 -15.88
CA GLY A 507 9.09 -40.64 -17.06
C GLY A 507 8.35 -41.88 -17.65
N MET A 508 8.39 -43.03 -16.99
CA MET A 508 7.62 -44.22 -17.37
C MET A 508 6.22 -44.28 -16.75
N ASP A 509 6.00 -43.55 -15.66
CA ASP A 509 4.72 -43.53 -14.93
C ASP A 509 3.99 -42.20 -15.19
N ASP A 510 2.69 -42.27 -15.50
CA ASP A 510 1.83 -41.07 -15.73
C ASP A 510 1.72 -40.20 -14.46
N SER A 511 2.05 -40.75 -13.29
CA SER A 511 2.15 -40.03 -12.00
C SER A 511 3.30 -39.02 -11.95
N ASP A 512 4.40 -39.26 -12.66
CA ASP A 512 5.57 -38.36 -12.70
C ASP A 512 5.25 -37.10 -13.53
N TRP A 513 4.45 -37.28 -14.58
CA TRP A 513 3.98 -36.17 -15.42
C TRP A 513 2.84 -35.38 -14.80
N ALA A 514 2.05 -35.98 -13.89
CA ALA A 514 0.97 -35.30 -13.19
C ALA A 514 1.49 -34.16 -12.29
N VAL A 515 2.68 -34.33 -11.71
CA VAL A 515 3.34 -33.28 -10.90
C VAL A 515 3.78 -32.09 -11.76
N TYR A 516 4.28 -32.35 -12.96
CA TYR A 516 4.66 -31.29 -13.92
C TYR A 516 3.46 -30.57 -14.49
N ARG A 517 2.38 -31.28 -14.84
CA ARG A 517 1.11 -30.66 -15.26
C ARG A 517 0.49 -29.80 -14.19
N ALA A 518 0.57 -30.19 -12.92
CA ALA A 518 0.11 -29.38 -11.78
C ALA A 518 0.98 -28.12 -11.54
N MET A 519 2.22 -28.08 -12.01
CA MET A 519 3.10 -26.91 -11.93
C MET A 519 2.87 -25.90 -13.07
N GLU A 520 2.50 -26.31 -14.24
CA GLU A 520 2.39 -25.45 -15.43
C GLU A 520 1.12 -24.60 -15.48
N GLY A 521 0.08 -24.94 -14.71
CA GLY A 521 -1.14 -24.13 -14.60
C GLY A 521 -2.00 -24.08 -15.88
N GLU A 522 -1.69 -24.85 -16.92
CA GLU A 522 -2.46 -24.90 -18.16
C GLU A 522 -3.84 -25.56 -17.96
N GLU A 523 -3.94 -26.57 -17.09
CA GLU A 523 -5.22 -27.22 -16.78
C GLU A 523 -6.23 -26.31 -16.04
N ASP A 524 -5.75 -25.26 -15.33
CA ASP A 524 -6.62 -24.31 -14.63
C ASP A 524 -7.24 -23.27 -15.59
N SER A 525 -6.59 -22.95 -16.71
CA SER A 525 -7.06 -21.98 -17.70
C SER A 525 -8.24 -22.55 -18.52
N ASP A 526 -8.09 -23.75 -19.04
CA ASP A 526 -9.12 -24.41 -19.84
C ASP A 526 -10.36 -24.74 -19.00
N ALA A 527 -10.15 -25.16 -17.76
CA ALA A 527 -11.23 -25.44 -16.83
C ALA A 527 -11.94 -24.15 -16.30
N GLU A 528 -11.26 -22.99 -16.26
CA GLU A 528 -11.91 -21.69 -16.00
C GLU A 528 -12.79 -21.27 -17.19
N GLU A 529 -12.34 -21.50 -18.41
CA GLU A 529 -13.10 -21.19 -19.62
C GLU A 529 -14.32 -22.10 -19.74
N ASP A 530 -14.18 -23.40 -19.48
CA ASP A 530 -15.29 -24.37 -19.48
C ASP A 530 -16.35 -24.02 -18.40
N ASP A 531 -15.93 -23.66 -17.18
CA ASP A 531 -16.84 -23.23 -16.11
C ASP A 531 -17.59 -21.93 -16.47
N ASN A 532 -16.92 -20.97 -17.11
CA ASN A 532 -17.53 -19.71 -17.58
C ASN A 532 -18.55 -19.97 -18.69
N ASN A 533 -18.20 -20.80 -19.69
CA ASN A 533 -19.08 -21.17 -20.78
C ASN A 533 -20.32 -21.93 -20.28
N LEU A 534 -20.13 -22.86 -19.35
CA LEU A 534 -21.21 -23.60 -18.70
C LEU A 534 -22.15 -22.66 -17.92
N LEU A 535 -21.60 -21.76 -17.11
CA LEU A 535 -22.36 -20.79 -16.35
C LEU A 535 -23.20 -19.88 -17.27
N GLN A 536 -22.58 -19.33 -18.31
CA GLN A 536 -23.25 -18.50 -19.29
C GLN A 536 -24.39 -19.24 -20.00
N SER A 537 -24.20 -20.52 -20.35
CA SER A 537 -25.25 -21.34 -20.95
C SER A 537 -26.43 -21.58 -20.01
N ILE A 538 -26.18 -21.85 -18.71
CA ILE A 538 -27.18 -22.04 -17.68
C ILE A 538 -27.98 -20.75 -17.46
N GLU A 539 -27.30 -19.61 -17.29
CA GLU A 539 -27.93 -18.31 -17.04
C GLU A 539 -28.77 -17.85 -18.24
N THR A 540 -28.27 -18.02 -19.47
CA THR A 540 -29.02 -17.69 -20.68
C THR A 540 -30.31 -18.51 -20.79
N ARG A 541 -30.26 -19.81 -20.44
CA ARG A 541 -31.42 -20.70 -20.46
C ARG A 541 -32.43 -20.35 -19.38
N LEU A 542 -31.96 -20.01 -18.16
CA LEU A 542 -32.83 -19.55 -17.08
C LEU A 542 -33.52 -18.23 -17.44
N LEU A 543 -32.79 -17.23 -17.98
CA LEU A 543 -33.36 -15.96 -18.41
C LEU A 543 -34.39 -16.12 -19.54
N GLN A 544 -34.19 -17.12 -20.45
CA GLN A 544 -35.08 -17.34 -21.57
C GLN A 544 -36.39 -18.02 -21.18
N TYR A 545 -36.36 -18.95 -20.21
CA TYR A 545 -37.48 -19.85 -19.93
C TYR A 545 -38.10 -19.74 -18.55
N ASP A 546 -37.37 -19.20 -17.55
CA ASP A 546 -37.90 -19.00 -16.19
C ASP A 546 -38.31 -17.55 -15.95
N PRO A 547 -39.61 -17.21 -15.93
CA PRO A 547 -40.08 -15.87 -15.68
C PRO A 547 -39.77 -15.34 -14.27
N THR A 548 -39.35 -16.20 -13.34
CA THR A 548 -38.98 -15.82 -11.97
C THR A 548 -37.49 -15.49 -11.83
N PHE A 549 -36.69 -15.83 -12.82
CA PHE A 549 -35.25 -15.56 -12.83
C PHE A 549 -34.96 -14.20 -13.47
N THR A 550 -34.35 -13.32 -12.70
CA THR A 550 -34.01 -11.95 -13.13
C THR A 550 -32.51 -11.79 -13.34
N GLU A 551 -32.11 -10.75 -14.07
CA GLU A 551 -30.68 -10.39 -14.27
C GLU A 551 -29.94 -10.23 -12.93
N ASP A 552 -30.61 -9.76 -11.86
CA ASP A 552 -30.00 -9.64 -10.53
C ASP A 552 -29.60 -10.99 -9.90
N GLN A 553 -30.13 -12.09 -10.40
CA GLN A 553 -29.83 -13.45 -9.93
C GLN A 553 -28.69 -14.14 -10.70
N THR A 554 -28.22 -13.54 -11.78
CA THR A 554 -27.02 -13.98 -12.48
C THR A 554 -25.77 -13.77 -11.61
N MET A 555 -24.65 -14.43 -11.92
CA MET A 555 -23.39 -14.21 -11.21
C MET A 555 -22.95 -12.75 -11.24
N LEU A 556 -23.10 -12.09 -12.38
CA LEU A 556 -22.79 -10.65 -12.53
C LEU A 556 -23.74 -9.79 -11.71
N GLY A 557 -25.06 -10.06 -11.79
CA GLY A 557 -26.07 -9.34 -11.00
C GLY A 557 -25.87 -9.49 -9.49
N ARG A 558 -25.56 -10.70 -9.01
CA ARG A 558 -25.22 -10.94 -7.58
C ARG A 558 -23.94 -10.20 -7.17
N ALA A 559 -22.93 -10.14 -8.02
CA ALA A 559 -21.70 -9.39 -7.77
C ALA A 559 -21.96 -7.87 -7.74
N GLU A 560 -22.78 -7.36 -8.65
CA GLU A 560 -23.22 -5.97 -8.67
C GLU A 560 -24.07 -5.61 -7.45
N ALA A 561 -25.02 -6.47 -7.03
CA ALA A 561 -25.82 -6.27 -5.84
C ALA A 561 -24.94 -6.20 -4.58
N LYS A 562 -23.94 -7.07 -4.47
CA LYS A 562 -22.94 -7.05 -3.39
C LYS A 562 -22.11 -5.78 -3.43
N ASN A 563 -21.67 -5.35 -4.60
CA ASN A 563 -20.94 -4.10 -4.78
C ASN A 563 -21.81 -2.87 -4.48
N ARG A 564 -23.11 -2.90 -4.80
CA ARG A 564 -24.06 -1.83 -4.41
C ARG A 564 -24.14 -1.66 -2.89
N LEU A 565 -24.20 -2.75 -2.10
CA LEU A 565 -24.20 -2.71 -0.63
C LEU A 565 -22.89 -2.14 -0.07
N ILE A 566 -21.75 -2.60 -0.57
CA ILE A 566 -20.43 -2.08 -0.17
C ILE A 566 -20.31 -0.60 -0.54
N ASN A 567 -20.73 -0.23 -1.75
CA ASN A 567 -20.68 1.16 -2.21
C ASN A 567 -21.63 2.06 -1.42
N ALA A 568 -22.84 1.59 -1.06
CA ALA A 568 -23.75 2.33 -0.19
C ALA A 568 -23.14 2.56 1.20
N PHE A 569 -22.46 1.56 1.77
CA PHE A 569 -21.74 1.69 3.04
C PHE A 569 -20.56 2.66 2.96
N VAL A 570 -19.75 2.57 1.89
CA VAL A 570 -18.54 3.38 1.72
C VAL A 570 -18.86 4.80 1.31
N ARG A 571 -19.82 5.01 0.40
CA ARG A 571 -20.11 6.28 -0.27
C ARG A 571 -21.36 7.02 0.24
N GLY A 572 -22.17 6.36 1.06
CA GLY A 572 -23.48 6.86 1.50
C GLY A 572 -24.62 6.48 0.55
N GLY A 573 -25.83 6.37 1.10
CA GLY A 573 -27.00 5.81 0.40
C GLY A 573 -27.54 6.58 -0.81
N ASN A 574 -27.13 7.83 -1.01
CA ASN A 574 -27.58 8.69 -2.12
C ASN A 574 -26.46 8.95 -3.15
N SER A 575 -25.36 8.19 -3.13
CA SER A 575 -24.30 8.35 -4.13
C SER A 575 -24.80 7.92 -5.52
N GLU A 576 -24.40 8.65 -6.56
CA GLU A 576 -24.54 8.21 -7.96
C GLU A 576 -24.04 6.77 -8.10
N LYS A 577 -24.62 6.02 -9.06
CA LYS A 577 -24.15 4.66 -9.32
C LYS A 577 -22.61 4.70 -9.50
N PHE A 578 -21.93 3.92 -8.69
CA PHE A 578 -20.49 3.80 -8.82
C PHE A 578 -20.15 3.06 -10.10
N ASP A 579 -19.35 3.69 -10.94
CA ASP A 579 -18.77 3.07 -12.12
C ASP A 579 -17.32 2.64 -11.79
N PRO A 580 -17.03 1.34 -11.75
CA PRO A 580 -15.67 0.84 -11.52
C PRO A 580 -14.67 1.23 -12.62
N GLU A 581 -15.15 1.56 -13.82
CA GLU A 581 -14.30 1.98 -14.93
C GLU A 581 -14.01 3.49 -14.92
N ASP A 582 -14.79 4.28 -14.18
CA ASP A 582 -14.51 5.70 -14.00
C ASP A 582 -13.31 5.95 -13.10
N VAL A 583 -12.17 6.28 -13.70
CA VAL A 583 -10.92 6.59 -13.02
C VAL A 583 -11.10 7.72 -11.99
N ARG A 584 -11.94 8.72 -12.27
CA ARG A 584 -12.20 9.83 -11.36
C ARG A 584 -12.87 9.33 -10.09
N GLN A 585 -13.93 8.52 -10.20
CA GLN A 585 -14.67 7.99 -9.06
C GLN A 585 -13.80 7.03 -8.22
N ASN A 586 -12.90 6.28 -8.86
CA ASN A 586 -11.97 5.41 -8.17
C ASN A 586 -10.94 6.17 -7.31
N HIS A 587 -10.67 7.45 -7.63
CA HIS A 587 -9.77 8.31 -6.88
C HIS A 587 -10.51 9.25 -5.91
N GLN A 588 -11.70 8.87 -5.45
CA GLN A 588 -12.50 9.61 -4.46
C GLN A 588 -12.58 8.87 -3.14
N LEU A 589 -12.29 9.58 -2.04
CA LEU A 589 -12.57 9.12 -0.69
C LEU A 589 -13.80 9.87 -0.14
N HIS A 590 -14.78 9.14 0.35
CA HIS A 590 -15.97 9.69 0.98
C HIS A 590 -15.79 9.66 2.49
N LEU A 591 -15.67 10.82 3.13
CA LEU A 591 -15.57 10.97 4.56
C LEU A 591 -16.95 11.34 5.15
N ASN A 592 -17.42 10.54 6.07
CA ASN A 592 -18.69 10.76 6.76
C ASN A 592 -18.50 10.72 8.30
N ILE A 593 -18.77 9.62 8.95
CA ILE A 593 -18.65 9.47 10.42
C ILE A 593 -17.21 9.76 10.90
N GLU A 594 -16.21 9.49 10.09
CA GLU A 594 -14.81 9.78 10.43
C GLU A 594 -14.60 11.26 10.79
N ARG A 595 -15.37 12.16 10.20
CA ARG A 595 -15.28 13.61 10.41
C ARG A 595 -15.58 14.03 11.86
N ILE A 596 -16.48 13.33 12.54
CA ILE A 596 -16.83 13.57 13.94
C ILE A 596 -16.10 12.60 14.88
N ARG A 597 -15.82 11.39 14.43
CA ARG A 597 -15.20 10.34 15.24
C ARG A 597 -13.74 10.67 15.62
N VAL A 598 -12.98 11.23 14.68
CA VAL A 598 -11.58 11.56 14.93
C VAL A 598 -11.44 12.66 15.98
N PRO A 599 -12.17 13.79 15.93
CA PRO A 599 -12.14 14.79 16.99
C PRO A 599 -12.72 14.31 18.32
N GLU A 600 -13.71 13.42 18.31
CA GLU A 600 -14.33 12.93 19.55
C GLU A 600 -13.35 12.22 20.49
N VAL A 601 -12.27 11.66 19.96
CA VAL A 601 -11.23 11.00 20.77
C VAL A 601 -10.61 11.93 21.82
N TRP A 602 -10.57 13.25 21.59
CA TRP A 602 -10.14 14.19 22.63
C TRP A 602 -11.03 14.17 23.89
N PHE A 603 -12.31 13.86 23.71
CA PHE A 603 -13.30 13.79 24.78
C PHE A 603 -13.58 12.36 25.25
N GLN A 604 -13.50 11.39 24.34
CA GLN A 604 -13.75 9.97 24.61
C GLN A 604 -12.60 9.10 24.04
N PRO A 605 -11.43 9.05 24.70
CA PRO A 605 -10.28 8.28 24.21
C PRO A 605 -10.55 6.77 24.09
N SER A 606 -11.52 6.25 24.82
CA SER A 606 -11.98 4.85 24.77
C SER A 606 -12.45 4.40 23.37
N ILE A 607 -12.88 5.32 22.50
CA ILE A 607 -13.26 5.04 21.09
C ILE A 607 -12.11 4.37 20.32
N VAL A 608 -10.86 4.68 20.68
CA VAL A 608 -9.66 4.10 20.06
C VAL A 608 -8.93 3.12 20.96
N GLY A 609 -9.56 2.71 22.07
CA GLY A 609 -9.00 1.76 23.02
C GLY A 609 -7.95 2.35 23.97
N LEU A 610 -7.91 3.67 24.14
CA LEU A 610 -7.05 4.33 25.12
C LEU A 610 -7.74 4.38 26.49
N ASP A 611 -7.07 3.87 27.51
CA ASP A 611 -7.52 3.94 28.91
C ASP A 611 -7.00 5.22 29.57
N THR A 612 -7.45 6.37 29.05
CA THR A 612 -7.12 7.70 29.56
C THR A 612 -8.38 8.56 29.64
N ALA A 613 -8.37 9.54 30.55
CA ALA A 613 -9.47 10.50 30.65
C ALA A 613 -9.45 11.51 29.50
N GLY A 614 -10.63 11.92 29.02
CA GLY A 614 -10.79 12.95 28.01
C GLY A 614 -10.53 14.37 28.53
N VAL A 615 -10.40 15.33 27.60
CA VAL A 615 -10.13 16.75 27.93
C VAL A 615 -11.17 17.33 28.88
N GLY A 616 -12.44 17.03 28.68
CA GLY A 616 -13.52 17.52 29.54
C GLY A 616 -13.44 16.97 30.98
N GLU A 617 -13.18 15.68 31.13
CA GLU A 617 -13.02 15.02 32.43
C GLU A 617 -11.81 15.56 33.18
N VAL A 618 -10.66 15.69 32.50
CA VAL A 618 -9.42 16.20 33.08
C VAL A 618 -9.57 17.67 33.52
N ALA A 619 -10.18 18.51 32.66
CA ALA A 619 -10.46 19.90 32.99
C ALA A 619 -11.41 20.03 34.19
N GLY A 620 -12.50 19.23 34.20
CA GLY A 620 -13.44 19.15 35.32
C GLY A 620 -12.78 18.67 36.61
N TRP A 621 -11.91 17.66 36.55
CA TRP A 621 -11.15 17.17 37.67
C TRP A 621 -10.22 18.24 38.26
N ILE A 622 -9.48 18.96 37.40
CA ILE A 622 -8.62 20.07 37.82
C ILE A 622 -9.46 21.17 38.52
N LEU A 623 -10.55 21.62 37.88
CA LEU A 623 -11.39 22.68 38.42
C LEU A 623 -12.02 22.29 39.76
N ASN A 624 -12.46 21.06 39.94
CA ASN A 624 -13.06 20.56 41.16
C ASN A 624 -12.02 20.33 42.29
N GLY A 625 -10.72 20.31 41.96
CA GLY A 625 -9.65 20.23 42.95
C GLY A 625 -9.33 21.54 43.67
N PHE A 626 -10.00 22.65 43.30
CA PHE A 626 -9.83 23.97 43.90
C PHE A 626 -11.02 24.39 44.78
N GLY A 627 -10.76 25.31 45.71
CA GLY A 627 -11.81 25.91 46.50
C GLY A 627 -12.83 26.69 45.66
N GLU A 628 -13.98 27.03 46.23
CA GLU A 628 -15.08 27.65 45.49
C GLU A 628 -14.69 28.98 44.81
N GLU A 629 -13.98 29.85 45.52
CA GLU A 629 -13.55 31.16 44.99
C GLU A 629 -12.48 31.00 43.89
N GLU A 630 -11.49 30.15 44.13
CA GLU A 630 -10.44 29.87 43.17
C GLU A 630 -11.02 29.27 41.88
N ARG A 631 -11.96 28.31 42.00
CA ARG A 631 -12.65 27.69 40.91
C ARG A 631 -13.45 28.72 40.10
N LYS A 632 -14.13 29.66 40.73
CA LYS A 632 -14.85 30.76 40.06
C LYS A 632 -13.88 31.61 39.22
N ARG A 633 -12.71 31.93 39.75
CA ARG A 633 -11.66 32.69 39.04
C ARG A 633 -11.19 31.93 37.82
N LEU A 634 -10.88 30.65 37.97
CA LEU A 634 -10.44 29.79 36.86
C LEU A 634 -11.50 29.65 35.75
N MET A 635 -12.78 29.42 36.12
CA MET A 635 -13.88 29.22 35.14
C MET A 635 -14.18 30.49 34.31
N GLN A 636 -13.89 31.67 34.81
CA GLN A 636 -14.07 32.95 34.10
C GLN A 636 -12.96 33.18 33.06
N GLY A 637 -11.89 32.39 33.07
CA GLY A 637 -10.72 32.53 32.20
C GLY A 637 -10.30 31.24 31.49
N ILE A 638 -11.24 30.41 31.00
CA ILE A 638 -10.85 29.23 30.22
C ILE A 638 -10.44 29.66 28.83
N PHE A 639 -9.20 29.36 28.48
CA PHE A 639 -8.59 29.71 27.21
C PHE A 639 -8.13 28.48 26.45
N VAL A 640 -8.49 28.41 25.19
CA VAL A 640 -8.17 27.26 24.33
C VAL A 640 -7.23 27.69 23.22
N THR A 641 -6.12 27.01 23.05
CA THR A 641 -5.08 27.33 22.08
C THR A 641 -4.55 26.05 21.38
N GLY A 642 -3.61 26.21 20.47
CA GLY A 642 -3.00 25.13 19.72
C GLY A 642 -3.71 24.82 18.40
N GLY A 643 -3.11 23.93 17.62
CA GLY A 643 -3.63 23.57 16.29
C GLY A 643 -5.02 22.94 16.29
N GLY A 644 -5.35 22.15 17.33
CA GLY A 644 -6.67 21.53 17.49
C GLY A 644 -7.79 22.56 17.82
N ALA A 645 -7.44 23.74 18.30
CA ALA A 645 -8.42 24.79 18.56
C ALA A 645 -9.06 25.40 17.30
N ASN A 646 -8.45 25.18 16.12
CA ASN A 646 -9.02 25.59 14.82
C ASN A 646 -10.13 24.66 14.32
N ILE A 647 -10.27 23.50 14.92
CA ILE A 647 -11.33 22.58 14.50
C ILE A 647 -12.69 23.16 14.92
N PRO A 648 -13.65 23.24 13.99
CA PRO A 648 -14.95 23.83 14.29
C PRO A 648 -15.66 23.18 15.46
N ASN A 649 -16.48 23.96 16.17
CA ASN A 649 -17.36 23.54 17.28
C ASN A 649 -16.66 23.10 18.57
N LEU A 650 -15.35 23.31 18.74
CA LEU A 650 -14.65 22.94 19.97
C LEU A 650 -15.22 23.68 21.20
N ILE A 651 -15.47 25.00 21.12
CA ILE A 651 -15.99 25.79 22.24
C ILE A 651 -17.41 25.35 22.67
N PRO A 652 -18.38 25.16 21.75
CA PRO A 652 -19.67 24.55 22.08
C PRO A 652 -19.53 23.18 22.76
N LYS A 653 -18.68 22.31 22.23
CA LYS A 653 -18.41 20.98 22.83
C LYS A 653 -17.86 21.07 24.23
N LEU A 654 -16.85 21.90 24.47
CA LEU A 654 -16.27 22.10 25.82
C LEU A 654 -17.32 22.62 26.79
N ARG A 655 -18.16 23.56 26.39
CA ARG A 655 -19.25 24.06 27.24
C ARG A 655 -20.25 22.96 27.56
N HIS A 656 -20.64 22.17 26.57
CA HIS A 656 -21.58 21.06 26.73
C HIS A 656 -21.04 20.02 27.73
N VAL A 657 -19.77 19.62 27.61
CA VAL A 657 -19.14 18.61 28.46
C VAL A 657 -18.85 19.15 29.89
N LEU A 658 -18.44 20.42 30.03
CA LEU A 658 -18.09 20.96 31.33
C LEU A 658 -19.33 21.37 32.16
N THR A 659 -20.42 21.78 31.53
CA THR A 659 -21.62 22.26 32.25
C THR A 659 -22.17 21.24 33.25
N PRO A 660 -22.32 19.95 32.94
CA PRO A 660 -22.86 18.97 33.91
C PRO A 660 -21.85 18.61 35.04
N ILE A 661 -20.55 18.84 34.82
CA ILE A 661 -19.50 18.48 35.78
C ILE A 661 -19.30 19.62 36.84
N LEU A 662 -19.65 20.84 36.46
CA LEU A 662 -19.43 22.03 37.26
C LEU A 662 -20.65 22.39 38.12
N PRO A 663 -20.49 23.20 39.19
CA PRO A 663 -21.61 23.66 40.04
C PRO A 663 -22.69 24.38 39.21
N PHE A 664 -23.93 24.25 39.64
CA PHE A 664 -25.08 24.90 39.00
C PHE A 664 -24.87 26.42 38.84
N ARG A 665 -25.13 26.94 37.65
CA ARG A 665 -24.90 28.34 37.25
C ARG A 665 -23.44 28.83 37.41
N ALA A 666 -22.46 27.93 37.24
CA ALA A 666 -21.06 28.31 37.22
C ALA A 666 -20.78 29.34 36.11
N PRO A 667 -19.99 30.38 36.35
CA PRO A 667 -19.68 31.42 35.35
C PRO A 667 -18.65 30.93 34.32
N LEU A 668 -19.07 30.03 33.45
CA LEU A 668 -18.20 29.38 32.46
C LEU A 668 -17.96 30.28 31.25
N LYS A 669 -16.75 30.82 31.11
CA LYS A 669 -16.33 31.61 29.95
C LYS A 669 -15.18 30.89 29.21
N VAL A 670 -15.43 30.40 28.02
CA VAL A 670 -14.44 29.73 27.15
C VAL A 670 -14.16 30.60 25.93
N VAL A 671 -12.88 30.84 25.64
CA VAL A 671 -12.39 31.71 24.57
C VAL A 671 -11.19 31.01 23.89
N SER A 672 -11.05 31.14 22.57
CA SER A 672 -9.90 30.58 21.84
C SER A 672 -8.99 31.64 21.21
N SER A 673 -9.53 32.78 20.83
CA SER A 673 -8.76 33.90 20.29
C SER A 673 -9.45 35.21 20.69
N LEU A 674 -8.68 36.28 20.88
CA LEU A 674 -9.23 37.59 21.24
C LEU A 674 -9.86 38.30 20.08
N ASP A 675 -9.26 38.18 18.90
CA ASP A 675 -9.60 38.96 17.71
C ASP A 675 -10.33 38.14 16.66
N GLY A 676 -10.79 36.93 17.00
CA GLY A 676 -11.34 35.96 16.01
C GLY A 676 -10.29 35.44 15.03
N GLY A 677 -8.99 35.66 15.30
CA GLY A 677 -7.89 35.20 14.48
C GLY A 677 -7.52 33.73 14.71
N ASP A 678 -6.46 33.30 14.07
CA ASP A 678 -5.96 31.93 14.15
C ASP A 678 -5.39 31.60 15.55
N PRO A 679 -5.99 30.67 16.32
CA PRO A 679 -5.50 30.26 17.63
C PRO A 679 -4.07 29.71 17.63
N ARG A 680 -3.54 29.28 16.50
CA ARG A 680 -2.18 28.78 16.35
C ARG A 680 -1.14 29.91 16.52
N LEU A 681 -1.51 31.14 16.23
CA LEU A 681 -0.62 32.30 16.30
C LEU A 681 -0.64 32.98 17.66
N GLU A 682 -1.54 32.61 18.56
CA GLU A 682 -1.71 33.28 19.84
C GLU A 682 -0.47 33.18 20.76
N ALA A 683 0.25 32.05 20.74
CA ALA A 683 1.49 31.87 21.45
C ALA A 683 2.56 32.85 20.96
N TRP A 684 2.79 32.93 19.67
CA TRP A 684 3.78 33.85 19.08
C TRP A 684 3.41 35.32 19.32
N ARG A 685 2.14 35.68 19.13
CA ARG A 685 1.65 37.04 19.41
C ARG A 685 1.78 37.42 20.87
N GLY A 686 1.48 36.50 21.79
CA GLY A 686 1.67 36.69 23.23
C GLY A 686 3.13 36.90 23.59
N MET A 687 4.00 36.13 22.99
CA MET A 687 5.45 36.26 23.14
C MET A 687 5.96 37.61 22.62
N ALA A 688 5.49 38.06 21.47
CA ALA A 688 5.84 39.36 20.90
C ALA A 688 5.38 40.53 21.82
N GLN A 689 4.17 40.47 22.36
CA GLN A 689 3.67 41.49 23.32
C GLN A 689 4.43 41.43 24.63
N TRP A 690 4.67 40.26 25.19
CA TRP A 690 5.39 40.11 26.46
C TRP A 690 6.81 40.61 26.38
N SER A 691 7.53 40.35 25.27
CA SER A 691 8.92 40.78 25.08
C SER A 691 9.14 42.29 25.21
N ALA A 692 8.11 43.09 25.03
CA ALA A 692 8.13 44.55 25.20
C ALA A 692 7.92 45.02 26.64
N THR A 693 7.58 44.13 27.57
CA THR A 693 7.27 44.47 28.96
C THR A 693 8.54 44.57 29.85
N GLU A 694 8.46 45.30 30.94
CA GLU A 694 9.54 45.31 31.93
C GLU A 694 9.75 43.97 32.62
N GLU A 695 8.69 43.18 32.73
CA GLU A 695 8.74 41.81 33.26
C GLU A 695 9.64 40.92 32.36
N ALA A 696 9.52 41.07 31.04
CA ALA A 696 10.37 40.35 30.09
C ALA A 696 11.85 40.71 30.26
N LYS A 697 12.17 41.99 30.43
CA LYS A 697 13.55 42.44 30.63
C LYS A 697 14.18 41.86 31.93
N GLN A 698 13.37 41.72 32.99
CA GLN A 698 13.82 41.13 34.25
C GLN A 698 13.94 39.58 34.16
N ALA A 699 13.16 38.97 33.29
CA ALA A 699 13.14 37.52 33.11
C ALA A 699 14.20 37.00 32.12
N MET A 700 14.78 37.88 31.30
CA MET A 700 15.83 37.50 30.34
C MET A 700 17.16 37.25 31.07
N VAL A 701 17.81 36.15 30.70
CA VAL A 701 19.18 35.85 31.06
C VAL A 701 20.09 36.51 30.02
N THR A 702 21.05 37.31 30.49
CA THR A 702 22.04 37.97 29.63
C THR A 702 23.20 37.04 29.29
N LYS A 703 23.92 37.33 28.20
CA LYS A 703 25.13 36.59 27.83
C LYS A 703 26.18 36.64 28.92
N ALA A 704 26.33 37.81 29.60
CA ALA A 704 27.27 37.95 30.71
C ALA A 704 26.93 37.04 31.91
N GLU A 705 25.64 36.95 32.25
CA GLU A 705 25.18 36.03 33.31
C GLU A 705 25.36 34.58 32.93
N TYR A 706 25.13 34.24 31.65
CA TYR A 706 25.37 32.89 31.16
C TYR A 706 26.85 32.51 31.21
N ASP A 707 27.73 33.42 30.81
CA ASP A 707 29.19 33.21 30.82
C ASP A 707 29.75 33.11 32.25
N GLU A 708 29.14 33.81 33.23
CA GLU A 708 29.53 33.75 34.62
C GLU A 708 29.01 32.50 35.35
N HIS A 709 27.74 32.14 35.13
CA HIS A 709 27.05 31.10 35.89
C HIS A 709 26.85 29.78 35.12
N GLY A 710 26.95 29.82 33.80
CA GLY A 710 26.73 28.67 32.92
C GLY A 710 25.24 28.28 32.74
N GLY A 711 25.00 27.26 31.94
CA GLY A 711 23.65 26.78 31.61
C GLY A 711 22.84 26.24 32.78
N GLU A 712 23.51 25.89 33.91
CA GLU A 712 22.86 25.40 35.12
C GLU A 712 22.01 26.48 35.79
N TRP A 713 22.42 27.75 35.71
CA TRP A 713 21.67 28.87 36.26
C TRP A 713 20.33 29.11 35.56
N LEU A 714 20.21 28.79 34.27
CA LEU A 714 18.94 28.84 33.52
C LEU A 714 17.86 27.89 34.07
N LYS A 715 18.22 26.91 34.89
CA LYS A 715 17.25 26.03 35.58
C LYS A 715 16.35 26.81 36.54
N GLU A 716 16.84 27.89 37.13
CA GLU A 716 16.11 28.73 38.07
C GLU A 716 15.25 29.80 37.38
N HIS A 717 15.36 29.91 36.08
CA HIS A 717 14.57 30.83 35.29
C HIS A 717 13.07 30.48 35.35
N ARG A 718 12.25 31.41 35.85
CA ARG A 718 10.90 31.11 36.36
C ARG A 718 9.77 31.36 35.38
N TRP A 719 10.01 31.95 34.22
CA TRP A 719 8.90 32.23 33.32
C TRP A 719 8.21 30.92 32.87
N GLY A 720 7.08 30.64 33.52
CA GLY A 720 6.14 29.60 33.11
C GLY A 720 6.58 28.14 33.24
N ASN A 721 7.84 27.87 33.45
CA ASN A 721 8.35 26.51 33.50
C ASN A 721 9.32 26.30 34.63
N VAL A 722 8.74 26.11 35.81
CA VAL A 722 9.53 25.78 37.01
C VAL A 722 10.06 24.36 36.85
N ALA A 723 11.34 24.16 37.13
CA ALA A 723 11.89 22.83 37.29
C ALA A 723 11.09 22.02 38.31
N PRO A 724 10.82 20.71 38.08
CA PRO A 724 10.05 19.89 38.97
C PRO A 724 10.67 19.78 40.35
#